data_a657f00b557856c3680dc3d45138dd10
#
_entry.id   a657f00b557856c3680dc3d45138dd10
#
_cell.length_a   1.000
_cell.length_b   1.000
_cell.length_c   1.000
_cell.angle_alpha   90.00
_cell.angle_beta   90.00
_cell.angle_gamma   90.00
#
_symmetry.space_group_name_H-M   'P 1'
#
loop_
_entity.id
_entity.type
_entity.pdbx_description
1 polymer ?
#
loop_
_entity_poly.entity_id
_entity_poly.type
_entity_poly.pdbx_seq_one_letter_code
_entity_poly.pdbx_strand_id
1 'polypeptide(L)'
;MTLIIAEKPSLARNIVAGIGKMTKKNGYYEGCGYIVTWAFGHLFSLCDIEDYQQKPPGKWTMEGLPCFPEKFRFALRKNAEKQIDEGVKKQFETIKTLCLRQDVDIIANAGDADREGEIIVRLCIENAGAEGKSLVRLWLPDQTPQTVASALRDMKSEGEYDNLANEGFARTYIDWLYGVNLTRFATLKTGTLLRVGRVIVPIVKAIYDRDKAISGFTPDIYYAISSAEETNGEKIELTSKNKFEKKDKAKAEKLCAEYNAEKAIVTDKKSKKDTINPGKLYSLSKLQNVLGKKYKMPMEESLAIVQRLYEQGYLTYPRTNSEYLATAEKDKIKKILENISKMGYPVAFKDKKTIFDDSKIESHSALTPTYKIPDKNALSQNEAKVYSTVFRRFVAVFCSEECRCEKTEIKIKVGEREEFILKGTVITEKGWTKYDDFSQKDKILPKLEKGDEVNILFRPIEKETNPPKHYTIETLNNYLKNPFKEDKAAAAEAASAEASADSAGAEEAEGDDAEDYKAIFEGLELGTEATRTGIIDNAIKSGYIALKKDVYTILPAGEFLIESLANMQISMDKYKTSEMGQALKKVFHGSITVDDSIALAEKNIADVFTRRDDAPEVETDTGFYGDEIGKCPLCGKPVIRGRYGYGCTGYKDGCKFKISGFICKRVISKTNAKMLLESGKSSKIKGFISKAGKPFEGYLVMDAEGNIKFDFSN
;
A
#
# COMPACT_ATOMS: atom_id res chain seq x y z
N MET A 1 -29.87 6.24 -31.18
CA MET A 1 -29.62 6.82 -29.84
C MET A 1 -28.31 6.26 -29.29
N THR A 2 -27.65 6.99 -28.36
CA THR A 2 -26.46 6.51 -27.65
C THR A 2 -26.84 6.00 -26.26
N LEU A 3 -26.56 4.74 -25.97
CA LEU A 3 -26.69 4.15 -24.65
C LEU A 3 -25.38 4.30 -23.90
N ILE A 4 -25.40 4.92 -22.72
CA ILE A 4 -24.23 5.06 -21.83
C ILE A 4 -24.44 4.15 -20.63
N ILE A 5 -23.48 3.25 -20.38
CA ILE A 5 -23.49 2.34 -19.24
C ILE A 5 -22.43 2.79 -18.24
N ALA A 6 -22.86 3.37 -17.12
CA ALA A 6 -21.99 3.80 -16.05
C ALA A 6 -21.70 2.64 -15.08
N GLU A 7 -20.53 2.65 -14.43
CA GLU A 7 -20.15 1.64 -13.42
C GLU A 7 -21.06 1.64 -12.20
N LYS A 8 -21.60 2.81 -11.83
CA LYS A 8 -22.41 2.99 -10.61
C LYS A 8 -23.41 4.12 -10.72
N PRO A 9 -24.47 4.13 -9.88
CA PRO A 9 -25.55 5.14 -9.95
C PRO A 9 -25.08 6.58 -9.75
N SER A 10 -24.03 6.82 -8.95
CA SER A 10 -23.47 8.16 -8.73
C SER A 10 -22.89 8.74 -10.02
N LEU A 11 -22.11 7.94 -10.73
CA LEU A 11 -21.53 8.32 -12.01
C LEU A 11 -22.61 8.58 -13.06
N ALA A 12 -23.64 7.73 -13.14
CA ALA A 12 -24.77 7.96 -14.04
C ALA A 12 -25.47 9.32 -13.81
N ARG A 13 -25.66 9.70 -12.54
CA ARG A 13 -26.23 11.03 -12.20
C ARG A 13 -25.33 12.18 -12.65
N ASN A 14 -24.02 12.04 -12.50
CA ASN A 14 -23.07 13.06 -12.92
C ASN A 14 -22.99 13.18 -14.45
N ILE A 15 -23.10 12.07 -15.17
CA ILE A 15 -23.21 12.06 -16.64
C ILE A 15 -24.50 12.76 -17.08
N VAL A 16 -25.63 12.45 -16.46
CA VAL A 16 -26.92 13.13 -16.72
C VAL A 16 -26.81 14.64 -16.47
N ALA A 17 -26.14 15.07 -15.41
CA ALA A 17 -25.93 16.49 -15.13
C ALA A 17 -25.10 17.20 -16.22
N GLY A 18 -24.19 16.49 -16.88
CA GLY A 18 -23.42 17.01 -18.02
C GLY A 18 -24.16 16.99 -19.34
N ILE A 19 -25.12 16.07 -19.54
CA ILE A 19 -25.97 16.00 -20.72
C ILE A 19 -27.07 17.07 -20.67
N GLY A 20 -27.74 17.23 -19.52
CA GLY A 20 -28.81 18.18 -19.33
C GLY A 20 -30.13 17.53 -18.92
N LYS A 21 -31.26 18.02 -19.45
CA LYS A 21 -32.60 17.59 -19.02
C LYS A 21 -32.94 16.19 -19.56
N MET A 22 -32.99 15.21 -18.65
CA MET A 22 -33.37 13.83 -18.95
C MET A 22 -34.52 13.35 -18.05
N THR A 23 -35.31 12.42 -18.53
CA THR A 23 -36.41 11.79 -17.77
C THR A 23 -35.93 10.55 -17.08
N LYS A 24 -36.13 10.47 -15.74
CA LYS A 24 -35.80 9.29 -14.95
C LYS A 24 -36.82 8.18 -15.20
N LYS A 25 -36.34 7.00 -15.51
CA LYS A 25 -37.08 5.74 -15.68
C LYS A 25 -36.66 4.72 -14.61
N ASN A 26 -37.22 3.52 -14.66
CA ASN A 26 -36.82 2.44 -13.75
C ASN A 26 -35.46 1.84 -14.21
N GLY A 27 -34.38 2.14 -13.51
CA GLY A 27 -33.04 1.65 -13.80
C GLY A 27 -32.24 2.45 -14.84
N TYR A 28 -32.78 3.57 -15.39
CA TYR A 28 -32.08 4.42 -16.36
C TYR A 28 -32.66 5.82 -16.46
N TYR A 29 -31.98 6.69 -17.21
CA TYR A 29 -32.47 8.01 -17.65
C TYR A 29 -32.53 8.05 -19.17
N GLU A 30 -33.47 8.82 -19.75
CA GLU A 30 -33.62 8.94 -21.19
C GLU A 30 -33.97 10.39 -21.59
N GLY A 31 -33.28 10.92 -22.61
CA GLY A 31 -33.49 12.28 -23.12
C GLY A 31 -32.27 12.79 -23.88
N CYS A 32 -32.45 13.88 -24.63
CA CYS A 32 -31.39 14.57 -25.40
C CYS A 32 -30.58 13.65 -26.34
N GLY A 33 -31.19 12.58 -26.89
CA GLY A 33 -30.51 11.63 -27.76
C GLY A 33 -29.72 10.54 -27.03
N TYR A 34 -29.74 10.52 -25.69
CA TYR A 34 -29.02 9.60 -24.84
C TYR A 34 -29.96 8.77 -23.97
N ILE A 35 -29.49 7.57 -23.64
CA ILE A 35 -29.99 6.72 -22.57
C ILE A 35 -28.81 6.48 -21.60
N VAL A 36 -29.00 6.72 -20.31
CA VAL A 36 -27.94 6.50 -19.29
C VAL A 36 -28.43 5.50 -18.27
N THR A 37 -27.78 4.34 -18.21
CA THR A 37 -28.00 3.29 -17.21
C THR A 37 -26.70 3.07 -16.40
N TRP A 38 -26.73 2.14 -15.45
CA TRP A 38 -25.60 1.89 -14.56
C TRP A 38 -25.53 0.45 -14.10
N ALA A 39 -24.33 0.01 -13.74
CA ALA A 39 -24.09 -1.18 -12.95
C ALA A 39 -24.05 -0.85 -11.44
N PHE A 40 -23.80 -1.84 -10.60
CA PHE A 40 -23.54 -1.69 -9.17
C PHE A 40 -22.09 -2.14 -8.84
N GLY A 41 -21.10 -1.64 -9.58
CA GLY A 41 -19.78 -2.24 -9.68
C GLY A 41 -19.87 -3.56 -10.43
N HIS A 42 -19.05 -4.55 -10.04
CA HIS A 42 -19.10 -5.87 -10.68
C HIS A 42 -20.47 -6.53 -10.54
N LEU A 43 -21.19 -6.67 -11.67
CA LEU A 43 -22.40 -7.50 -11.76
C LEU A 43 -22.04 -8.97 -11.98
N PHE A 44 -20.87 -9.24 -12.57
CA PHE A 44 -20.35 -10.54 -12.87
C PHE A 44 -19.13 -10.87 -11.99
N SER A 45 -18.96 -12.14 -11.66
CA SER A 45 -17.78 -12.70 -11.01
C SER A 45 -17.38 -13.98 -11.70
N LEU A 46 -16.09 -14.34 -11.62
CA LEU A 46 -15.63 -15.64 -12.12
C LEU A 46 -16.36 -16.79 -11.40
N CYS A 47 -16.67 -17.83 -12.15
CA CYS A 47 -17.18 -19.08 -11.62
C CYS A 47 -16.20 -19.69 -10.61
N ASP A 48 -16.71 -20.46 -9.65
CA ASP A 48 -15.88 -21.18 -8.68
C ASP A 48 -15.47 -22.56 -9.22
N ILE A 49 -14.55 -23.26 -8.55
CA ILE A 49 -14.07 -24.61 -8.97
C ILE A 49 -15.23 -25.58 -9.16
N GLU A 50 -16.20 -25.54 -8.24
CA GLU A 50 -17.39 -26.41 -8.29
C GLU A 50 -18.21 -26.21 -9.59
N ASP A 51 -18.27 -24.98 -10.09
CA ASP A 51 -18.98 -24.67 -11.34
C ASP A 51 -18.25 -25.28 -12.57
N TYR A 52 -16.93 -25.40 -12.54
CA TYR A 52 -16.12 -26.06 -13.58
C TYR A 52 -16.19 -27.59 -13.47
N GLN A 53 -16.22 -28.13 -12.25
CA GLN A 53 -16.31 -29.58 -11.99
C GLN A 53 -17.74 -30.09 -12.04
N GLN A 54 -18.74 -29.23 -12.28
CA GLN A 54 -20.18 -29.58 -12.25
C GLN A 54 -20.61 -30.25 -10.93
N LYS A 55 -19.98 -29.84 -9.81
CA LYS A 55 -20.28 -30.31 -8.46
C LYS A 55 -21.11 -29.26 -7.70
N PRO A 56 -22.04 -29.68 -6.84
CA PRO A 56 -22.75 -28.75 -5.98
C PRO A 56 -21.77 -28.09 -5.00
N PRO A 57 -22.06 -26.85 -4.55
CA PRO A 57 -21.28 -26.19 -3.50
C PRO A 57 -21.20 -27.08 -2.24
N GLY A 58 -19.98 -27.31 -1.74
CA GLY A 58 -19.74 -28.23 -0.64
C GLY A 58 -18.49 -27.89 0.17
N LYS A 59 -18.05 -28.83 1.00
CA LYS A 59 -16.75 -28.74 1.68
C LYS A 59 -15.63 -28.88 0.64
N TRP A 60 -14.62 -28.09 0.78
CA TRP A 60 -13.43 -28.19 -0.06
C TRP A 60 -12.73 -29.52 0.15
N THR A 61 -12.20 -30.07 -0.92
CA THR A 61 -11.38 -31.29 -0.94
C THR A 61 -10.12 -31.06 -1.75
N MET A 62 -9.12 -31.92 -1.57
CA MET A 62 -7.89 -31.87 -2.38
C MET A 62 -8.11 -32.37 -3.81
N GLU A 63 -9.20 -33.10 -4.03
CA GLU A 63 -9.58 -33.63 -5.34
C GLU A 63 -9.90 -32.49 -6.31
N GLY A 64 -9.29 -32.48 -7.48
CA GLY A 64 -9.46 -31.46 -8.51
C GLY A 64 -8.67 -30.18 -8.24
N LEU A 65 -7.65 -30.23 -7.37
CA LEU A 65 -6.62 -29.20 -7.23
C LEU A 65 -5.29 -29.71 -7.82
N PRO A 66 -4.54 -28.88 -8.57
CA PRO A 66 -4.91 -27.52 -9.01
C PRO A 66 -6.00 -27.52 -10.08
N CYS A 67 -6.85 -26.49 -10.08
CA CYS A 67 -7.88 -26.27 -11.08
C CYS A 67 -7.41 -25.20 -12.07
N PHE A 68 -7.26 -25.59 -13.33
CA PHE A 68 -6.90 -24.74 -14.47
C PHE A 68 -8.01 -24.82 -15.52
N PRO A 69 -8.94 -23.84 -15.56
CA PRO A 69 -10.02 -23.85 -16.53
C PRO A 69 -9.50 -23.65 -17.96
N GLU A 70 -9.91 -24.44 -18.91
CA GLU A 70 -9.62 -24.23 -20.36
C GLU A 70 -10.16 -22.88 -20.84
N LYS A 71 -11.30 -22.45 -20.28
CA LYS A 71 -11.92 -21.14 -20.54
C LYS A 71 -12.52 -20.58 -19.27
N PHE A 72 -12.09 -19.39 -18.90
CA PHE A 72 -12.71 -18.68 -17.78
C PHE A 72 -14.15 -18.28 -18.10
N ARG A 73 -15.05 -18.46 -17.13
CA ARG A 73 -16.48 -18.16 -17.25
C ARG A 73 -16.89 -17.19 -16.17
N PHE A 74 -17.69 -16.21 -16.58
CA PHE A 74 -18.30 -15.26 -15.67
C PHE A 74 -19.77 -15.63 -15.45
N ALA A 75 -20.26 -15.41 -14.24
CA ALA A 75 -21.65 -15.56 -13.86
C ALA A 75 -22.12 -14.34 -13.06
N LEU A 76 -23.42 -14.08 -13.03
CA LEU A 76 -23.97 -13.04 -12.17
C LEU A 76 -23.57 -13.27 -10.72
N ARG A 77 -23.18 -12.19 -10.05
CA ARG A 77 -22.69 -12.21 -8.67
C ARG A 77 -23.72 -12.85 -7.74
N LYS A 78 -23.25 -13.76 -6.89
CA LYS A 78 -24.03 -14.45 -5.86
C LYS A 78 -23.99 -13.64 -4.55
N ASN A 79 -25.08 -13.72 -3.77
CA ASN A 79 -25.17 -13.17 -2.42
C ASN A 79 -24.46 -14.06 -1.38
N ALA A 80 -24.56 -13.72 -0.08
CA ALA A 80 -23.94 -14.48 1.00
C ALA A 80 -24.49 -15.93 1.11
N GLU A 81 -25.72 -16.18 0.69
CA GLU A 81 -26.37 -17.49 0.62
C GLU A 81 -26.00 -18.31 -0.64
N LYS A 82 -25.03 -17.79 -1.45
CA LYS A 82 -24.57 -18.38 -2.72
C LYS A 82 -25.66 -18.46 -3.80
N GLN A 83 -26.73 -17.69 -3.68
CA GLN A 83 -27.76 -17.50 -4.70
C GLN A 83 -27.47 -16.25 -5.53
N ILE A 84 -27.96 -16.18 -6.76
CA ILE A 84 -27.84 -14.98 -7.59
C ILE A 84 -28.49 -13.80 -6.86
N ASP A 85 -27.77 -12.67 -6.76
CA ASP A 85 -28.29 -11.44 -6.16
C ASP A 85 -29.40 -10.89 -7.07
N GLU A 86 -30.64 -10.88 -6.57
CA GLU A 86 -31.81 -10.44 -7.34
C GLU A 86 -31.74 -8.96 -7.78
N GLY A 87 -31.08 -8.10 -6.99
CA GLY A 87 -30.85 -6.70 -7.38
C GLY A 87 -29.91 -6.60 -8.56
N VAL A 88 -28.84 -7.39 -8.56
CA VAL A 88 -27.86 -7.50 -9.65
C VAL A 88 -28.53 -8.03 -10.91
N LYS A 89 -29.32 -9.11 -10.77
CA LYS A 89 -30.06 -9.73 -11.88
C LYS A 89 -31.02 -8.74 -12.55
N LYS A 90 -31.83 -8.07 -11.74
CA LYS A 90 -32.80 -7.08 -12.24
C LYS A 90 -32.12 -5.92 -12.98
N GLN A 91 -31.00 -5.44 -12.46
CA GLN A 91 -30.26 -4.34 -13.10
C GLN A 91 -29.60 -4.80 -14.41
N PHE A 92 -29.05 -6.02 -14.42
CA PHE A 92 -28.48 -6.58 -15.64
C PHE A 92 -29.54 -6.80 -16.73
N GLU A 93 -30.73 -7.30 -16.38
CA GLU A 93 -31.83 -7.42 -17.33
C GLU A 93 -32.26 -6.06 -17.90
N THR A 94 -32.21 -4.99 -17.09
CA THR A 94 -32.43 -3.62 -17.59
C THR A 94 -31.35 -3.22 -18.59
N ILE A 95 -30.06 -3.43 -18.26
CA ILE A 95 -28.94 -3.13 -19.18
C ILE A 95 -29.09 -3.92 -20.47
N LYS A 96 -29.34 -5.22 -20.39
CA LYS A 96 -29.54 -6.10 -21.55
C LYS A 96 -30.67 -5.62 -22.44
N THR A 97 -31.82 -5.32 -21.86
CA THR A 97 -32.99 -4.79 -22.62
C THR A 97 -32.62 -3.52 -23.35
N LEU A 98 -31.88 -2.60 -22.72
CA LEU A 98 -31.45 -1.35 -23.34
C LEU A 98 -30.43 -1.56 -24.45
N CYS A 99 -29.48 -2.46 -24.26
CA CYS A 99 -28.47 -2.81 -25.28
C CYS A 99 -29.11 -3.39 -26.55
N LEU A 100 -30.20 -4.14 -26.41
CA LEU A 100 -30.93 -4.79 -27.53
C LEU A 100 -31.99 -3.90 -28.20
N ARG A 101 -32.18 -2.67 -27.74
CA ARG A 101 -33.13 -1.72 -28.38
C ARG A 101 -32.72 -1.44 -29.82
N GLN A 102 -33.66 -1.42 -30.73
CA GLN A 102 -33.42 -1.16 -32.17
C GLN A 102 -32.99 0.26 -32.47
N ASP A 103 -33.43 1.23 -31.66
CA ASP A 103 -33.09 2.65 -31.79
C ASP A 103 -31.77 3.04 -31.11
N VAL A 104 -31.06 2.08 -30.50
CA VAL A 104 -29.71 2.25 -29.97
C VAL A 104 -28.69 1.82 -31.00
N ASP A 105 -27.87 2.73 -31.49
CA ASP A 105 -26.84 2.51 -32.51
C ASP A 105 -25.44 2.45 -31.88
N ILE A 106 -25.26 3.20 -30.81
CA ILE A 106 -23.95 3.36 -30.09
C ILE A 106 -24.15 2.98 -28.65
N ILE A 107 -23.21 2.17 -28.14
CA ILE A 107 -23.09 1.84 -26.70
C ILE A 107 -21.77 2.39 -26.19
N ALA A 108 -21.84 3.24 -25.18
CA ALA A 108 -20.69 3.87 -24.55
C ALA A 108 -20.39 3.19 -23.21
N ASN A 109 -19.19 2.64 -23.10
CA ASN A 109 -18.62 2.21 -21.83
C ASN A 109 -18.22 3.45 -21.01
N ALA A 110 -18.89 3.68 -19.90
CA ALA A 110 -18.63 4.75 -18.96
C ALA A 110 -18.27 4.16 -17.56
N GLY A 111 -17.41 3.16 -17.53
CA GLY A 111 -16.74 2.72 -16.31
C GLY A 111 -15.83 3.81 -15.74
N ASP A 112 -15.44 3.70 -14.48
CA ASP A 112 -14.40 4.56 -13.92
C ASP A 112 -13.14 4.48 -14.81
N ALA A 113 -12.34 5.52 -14.77
CA ALA A 113 -11.24 5.66 -15.71
C ALA A 113 -10.03 4.79 -15.28
N ASP A 114 -10.26 3.49 -15.11
CA ASP A 114 -9.22 2.48 -14.85
C ASP A 114 -9.60 1.12 -15.48
N ARG A 115 -8.69 0.13 -15.40
CA ARG A 115 -8.92 -1.21 -15.95
C ARG A 115 -10.07 -1.97 -15.28
N GLU A 116 -10.37 -1.70 -14.00
CA GLU A 116 -11.50 -2.34 -13.30
C GLU A 116 -12.82 -1.81 -13.86
N GLY A 117 -12.96 -0.47 -13.97
CA GLY A 117 -14.12 0.17 -14.58
C GLY A 117 -14.32 -0.24 -16.03
N GLU A 118 -13.22 -0.43 -16.76
CA GLU A 118 -13.23 -0.94 -18.13
C GLU A 118 -13.90 -2.30 -18.23
N ILE A 119 -13.42 -3.30 -17.48
CA ILE A 119 -13.94 -4.68 -17.58
C ILE A 119 -15.33 -4.83 -16.94
N ILE A 120 -15.69 -4.02 -15.93
CA ILE A 120 -17.02 -4.06 -15.33
C ILE A 120 -18.10 -3.82 -16.37
N VAL A 121 -17.93 -2.79 -17.19
CA VAL A 121 -18.92 -2.42 -18.20
C VAL A 121 -18.82 -3.30 -19.45
N ARG A 122 -17.60 -3.68 -19.90
CA ARG A 122 -17.42 -4.64 -21.01
C ARG A 122 -18.14 -5.96 -20.75
N LEU A 123 -18.00 -6.52 -19.54
CA LEU A 123 -18.72 -7.74 -19.16
C LEU A 123 -20.24 -7.58 -19.24
N CYS A 124 -20.76 -6.40 -18.94
CA CYS A 124 -22.19 -6.11 -19.11
C CYS A 124 -22.59 -6.11 -20.57
N ILE A 125 -21.79 -5.47 -21.46
CA ILE A 125 -22.06 -5.37 -22.91
C ILE A 125 -21.96 -6.75 -23.55
N GLU A 126 -20.89 -7.49 -23.29
CA GLU A 126 -20.65 -8.85 -23.83
C GLU A 126 -21.78 -9.82 -23.45
N ASN A 127 -22.15 -9.85 -22.17
CA ASN A 127 -23.21 -10.73 -21.69
C ASN A 127 -24.63 -10.27 -22.10
N ALA A 128 -24.78 -9.03 -22.53
CA ALA A 128 -26.04 -8.54 -23.12
C ALA A 128 -26.27 -9.07 -24.53
N GLY A 129 -25.21 -9.49 -25.25
CA GLY A 129 -25.28 -9.98 -26.62
C GLY A 129 -25.64 -8.89 -27.62
N ALA A 130 -25.13 -7.67 -27.44
CA ALA A 130 -25.41 -6.52 -28.28
C ALA A 130 -24.56 -6.51 -29.56
N GLU A 131 -24.83 -7.43 -30.47
CA GLU A 131 -24.12 -7.52 -31.75
C GLU A 131 -24.51 -6.35 -32.71
N GLY A 132 -23.58 -5.94 -33.56
CA GLY A 132 -23.79 -4.93 -34.62
C GLY A 132 -23.94 -3.49 -34.13
N LYS A 133 -23.66 -3.20 -32.84
CA LYS A 133 -23.64 -1.84 -32.29
C LYS A 133 -22.22 -1.27 -32.33
N SER A 134 -22.10 0.05 -32.48
CA SER A 134 -20.85 0.76 -32.37
C SER A 134 -20.47 0.91 -30.87
N LEU A 135 -19.31 0.44 -30.49
CA LEU A 135 -18.82 0.51 -29.11
C LEU A 135 -17.82 1.65 -28.95
N VAL A 136 -18.06 2.52 -27.98
CA VAL A 136 -17.21 3.68 -27.69
C VAL A 136 -16.92 3.79 -26.19
N ARG A 137 -15.87 4.52 -25.83
CA ARG A 137 -15.45 4.76 -24.45
C ARG A 137 -15.69 6.22 -24.05
N LEU A 138 -16.44 6.43 -22.98
CA LEU A 138 -16.57 7.72 -22.31
C LEU A 138 -15.58 7.77 -21.15
N TRP A 139 -14.43 8.41 -21.37
CA TRP A 139 -13.35 8.52 -20.39
C TRP A 139 -13.49 9.80 -19.56
N LEU A 140 -13.65 9.67 -18.25
CA LEU A 140 -13.91 10.79 -17.35
C LEU A 140 -12.81 10.97 -16.30
N PRO A 141 -11.83 11.85 -16.53
CA PRO A 141 -10.76 12.15 -15.55
C PRO A 141 -11.29 12.90 -14.32
N ASP A 142 -12.42 13.58 -14.43
CA ASP A 142 -13.24 14.09 -13.32
C ASP A 142 -14.72 14.07 -13.72
N GLN A 143 -15.62 14.25 -12.74
CA GLN A 143 -17.06 14.11 -12.92
C GLN A 143 -17.81 15.45 -12.89
N THR A 144 -17.16 16.56 -13.24
CA THR A 144 -17.85 17.84 -13.38
C THR A 144 -18.70 17.87 -14.64
N PRO A 145 -19.85 18.60 -14.67
CA PRO A 145 -20.66 18.73 -15.86
C PRO A 145 -19.90 19.22 -17.09
N GLN A 146 -18.92 20.10 -16.90
CA GLN A 146 -18.07 20.64 -17.97
C GLN A 146 -17.18 19.56 -18.60
N THR A 147 -16.56 18.73 -17.77
CA THR A 147 -15.73 17.62 -18.24
C THR A 147 -16.57 16.56 -18.94
N VAL A 148 -17.74 16.21 -18.37
CA VAL A 148 -18.67 15.26 -18.99
C VAL A 148 -19.11 15.77 -20.37
N ALA A 149 -19.54 17.04 -20.48
CA ALA A 149 -20.00 17.63 -21.76
C ALA A 149 -18.89 17.67 -22.82
N SER A 150 -17.62 17.82 -22.42
CA SER A 150 -16.47 17.72 -23.34
C SER A 150 -16.21 16.27 -23.74
N ALA A 151 -16.13 15.36 -22.78
CA ALA A 151 -15.83 13.95 -23.01
C ALA A 151 -16.88 13.26 -23.91
N LEU A 152 -18.16 13.66 -23.83
CA LEU A 152 -19.21 13.16 -24.71
C LEU A 152 -19.00 13.51 -26.20
N ARG A 153 -18.27 14.59 -26.50
CA ARG A 153 -17.92 14.96 -27.88
C ARG A 153 -16.68 14.23 -28.38
N ASP A 154 -15.82 13.80 -27.44
CA ASP A 154 -14.48 13.24 -27.71
C ASP A 154 -14.41 11.74 -27.40
N MET A 155 -15.57 11.04 -27.35
CA MET A 155 -15.59 9.58 -27.16
C MET A 155 -14.79 8.87 -28.23
N LYS A 156 -13.92 7.96 -27.80
CA LYS A 156 -13.08 7.15 -28.67
C LYS A 156 -13.68 5.76 -28.88
N SER A 157 -13.21 5.06 -29.91
CA SER A 157 -13.55 3.65 -30.09
C SER A 157 -13.17 2.82 -28.88
N GLU A 158 -14.02 1.87 -28.47
CA GLU A 158 -13.76 0.92 -27.39
C GLU A 158 -12.47 0.12 -27.65
N GLY A 159 -12.17 -0.19 -28.93
CA GLY A 159 -10.95 -0.91 -29.32
C GLY A 159 -9.64 -0.22 -28.96
N GLU A 160 -9.64 1.13 -28.80
CA GLU A 160 -8.44 1.84 -28.32
C GLU A 160 -8.09 1.47 -26.85
N TYR A 161 -9.02 0.84 -26.11
CA TYR A 161 -8.86 0.44 -24.73
C TYR A 161 -8.72 -1.10 -24.55
N ASP A 162 -8.53 -1.87 -25.66
CA ASP A 162 -8.40 -3.31 -25.61
C ASP A 162 -7.21 -3.77 -24.75
N ASN A 163 -6.08 -3.09 -24.81
CA ASN A 163 -4.92 -3.40 -23.99
C ASN A 163 -5.22 -3.18 -22.49
N LEU A 164 -5.98 -2.16 -22.14
CA LEU A 164 -6.41 -1.90 -20.77
C LEU A 164 -7.36 -2.99 -20.27
N ALA A 165 -8.32 -3.40 -21.12
CA ALA A 165 -9.23 -4.50 -20.81
C ALA A 165 -8.48 -5.82 -20.65
N ASN A 166 -7.56 -6.14 -21.57
CA ASN A 166 -6.73 -7.34 -21.52
C ASN A 166 -5.91 -7.43 -20.23
N GLU A 167 -5.30 -6.31 -19.77
CA GLU A 167 -4.64 -6.26 -18.47
C GLU A 167 -5.63 -6.53 -17.32
N GLY A 168 -6.83 -5.96 -17.38
CA GLY A 168 -7.89 -6.17 -16.40
C GLY A 168 -8.33 -7.63 -16.32
N PHE A 169 -8.57 -8.27 -17.44
CA PHE A 169 -8.93 -9.69 -17.52
C PHE A 169 -7.78 -10.60 -17.09
N ALA A 170 -6.57 -10.40 -17.61
CA ALA A 170 -5.39 -11.17 -17.21
C ALA A 170 -5.19 -11.16 -15.70
N ARG A 171 -5.29 -9.97 -15.11
CA ARG A 171 -5.19 -9.83 -13.65
C ARG A 171 -6.29 -10.60 -12.93
N THR A 172 -7.54 -10.48 -13.36
CA THR A 172 -8.69 -11.15 -12.75
C THR A 172 -8.50 -12.66 -12.78
N TYR A 173 -8.02 -13.21 -13.89
CA TYR A 173 -7.75 -14.65 -14.06
C TYR A 173 -6.57 -15.12 -13.19
N ILE A 174 -5.47 -14.40 -13.20
CA ILE A 174 -4.28 -14.71 -12.39
C ILE A 174 -4.61 -14.65 -10.90
N ASP A 175 -5.28 -13.58 -10.44
CA ASP A 175 -5.64 -13.44 -9.02
C ASP A 175 -6.63 -14.53 -8.57
N TRP A 176 -7.53 -15.00 -9.47
CA TRP A 176 -8.39 -16.14 -9.23
C TRP A 176 -7.58 -17.45 -9.12
N LEU A 177 -6.68 -17.73 -10.08
CA LEU A 177 -5.86 -18.94 -10.10
C LEU A 177 -5.06 -19.09 -8.79
N TYR A 178 -4.32 -18.06 -8.40
CA TYR A 178 -3.57 -18.07 -7.14
C TYR A 178 -4.49 -18.14 -5.93
N GLY A 179 -5.52 -17.29 -5.88
CA GLY A 179 -6.43 -17.18 -4.75
C GLY A 179 -7.17 -18.47 -4.47
N VAL A 180 -7.75 -19.09 -5.48
CA VAL A 180 -8.57 -20.28 -5.31
C VAL A 180 -7.71 -21.51 -5.05
N ASN A 181 -6.68 -21.79 -5.87
CA ASN A 181 -5.85 -22.98 -5.74
C ASN A 181 -5.04 -22.99 -4.44
N LEU A 182 -4.28 -21.93 -4.17
CA LEU A 182 -3.39 -21.91 -3.01
C LEU A 182 -4.14 -21.67 -1.70
N THR A 183 -5.24 -20.90 -1.69
CA THR A 183 -6.06 -20.75 -0.50
C THR A 183 -6.70 -22.08 -0.09
N ARG A 184 -7.28 -22.82 -1.04
CA ARG A 184 -7.89 -24.13 -0.74
C ARG A 184 -6.82 -25.11 -0.29
N PHE A 185 -5.70 -25.21 -1.01
CA PHE A 185 -4.59 -26.07 -0.65
C PHE A 185 -4.07 -25.81 0.78
N ALA A 186 -3.70 -24.57 1.08
CA ALA A 186 -3.18 -24.21 2.38
C ALA A 186 -4.22 -24.41 3.50
N THR A 187 -5.48 -24.08 3.23
CA THR A 187 -6.58 -24.29 4.20
C THR A 187 -6.83 -25.77 4.50
N LEU A 188 -6.81 -26.63 3.48
CA LEU A 188 -7.00 -28.07 3.67
C LEU A 188 -5.83 -28.72 4.38
N LYS A 189 -4.59 -28.28 4.12
CA LYS A 189 -3.40 -28.79 4.81
C LYS A 189 -3.33 -28.37 6.27
N THR A 190 -3.78 -27.16 6.63
CA THR A 190 -3.68 -26.60 7.99
C THR A 190 -4.97 -26.75 8.80
N GLY A 191 -6.11 -27.11 8.18
CA GLY A 191 -7.42 -27.11 8.82
C GLY A 191 -7.95 -25.72 9.20
N THR A 192 -7.24 -24.65 8.82
CA THR A 192 -7.56 -23.25 9.13
C THR A 192 -7.63 -22.44 7.86
N LEU A 193 -8.63 -21.56 7.74
CA LEU A 193 -8.75 -20.70 6.56
C LEU A 193 -7.53 -19.77 6.45
N LEU A 194 -6.66 -20.07 5.49
CA LEU A 194 -5.52 -19.24 5.10
C LEU A 194 -5.79 -18.61 3.73
N ARG A 195 -5.94 -17.30 3.71
CA ARG A 195 -6.12 -16.54 2.47
C ARG A 195 -4.75 -16.31 1.82
N VAL A 196 -4.48 -17.08 0.77
CA VAL A 196 -3.25 -16.98 0.01
C VAL A 196 -3.53 -16.21 -1.27
N GLY A 197 -2.78 -15.15 -1.51
CA GLY A 197 -2.92 -14.32 -2.70
C GLY A 197 -1.59 -13.66 -3.05
N ARG A 198 -1.43 -13.40 -4.33
CA ARG A 198 -0.21 -12.90 -4.95
C ARG A 198 0.36 -11.62 -4.30
N VAL A 199 -0.47 -10.74 -3.78
CA VAL A 199 -0.05 -9.46 -3.21
C VAL A 199 -0.21 -9.42 -1.69
N ILE A 200 -1.24 -10.06 -1.12
CA ILE A 200 -1.49 -10.04 0.33
C ILE A 200 -0.37 -10.74 1.10
N VAL A 201 0.12 -11.87 0.62
CA VAL A 201 1.18 -12.63 1.30
C VAL A 201 2.49 -11.85 1.38
N PRO A 202 3.04 -11.25 0.30
CA PRO A 202 4.23 -10.40 0.38
C PRO A 202 4.08 -9.21 1.32
N ILE A 203 2.90 -8.60 1.41
CA ILE A 203 2.65 -7.50 2.35
C ILE A 203 2.73 -7.98 3.79
N VAL A 204 2.04 -9.09 4.11
CA VAL A 204 2.08 -9.69 5.45
C VAL A 204 3.50 -10.15 5.79
N LYS A 205 4.21 -10.76 4.83
CA LYS A 205 5.60 -11.20 5.00
C LYS A 205 6.54 -10.03 5.29
N ALA A 206 6.42 -8.92 4.60
CA ALA A 206 7.27 -7.74 4.85
C ALA A 206 7.12 -7.23 6.29
N ILE A 207 5.88 -7.20 6.82
CA ILE A 207 5.61 -6.78 8.19
C ILE A 207 6.12 -7.84 9.19
N TYR A 208 5.91 -9.14 8.89
CA TYR A 208 6.43 -10.25 9.69
C TYR A 208 7.96 -10.21 9.81
N ASP A 209 8.67 -10.10 8.70
CA ASP A 209 10.13 -10.06 8.66
C ASP A 209 10.65 -8.84 9.45
N ARG A 210 9.98 -7.68 9.31
CA ARG A 210 10.34 -6.46 10.05
C ARG A 210 10.16 -6.63 11.57
N ASP A 211 9.03 -7.18 12.00
CA ASP A 211 8.74 -7.38 13.42
C ASP A 211 9.64 -8.47 14.03
N LYS A 212 9.99 -9.51 13.27
CA LYS A 212 11.00 -10.50 13.69
C LYS A 212 12.39 -9.86 13.80
N ALA A 213 12.78 -9.00 12.85
CA ALA A 213 14.06 -8.27 12.94
C ALA A 213 14.11 -7.32 14.15
N ILE A 214 12.98 -6.72 14.54
CA ILE A 214 12.90 -5.89 15.75
C ILE A 214 13.00 -6.75 17.02
N SER A 215 12.25 -7.85 17.08
CA SER A 215 12.21 -8.71 18.27
C SER A 215 13.50 -9.51 18.52
N GLY A 216 14.21 -9.85 17.44
CA GLY A 216 15.50 -10.56 17.50
C GLY A 216 16.71 -9.63 17.53
N PHE A 217 16.51 -8.32 17.57
CA PHE A 217 17.61 -7.37 17.51
C PHE A 217 18.43 -7.35 18.80
N THR A 218 19.73 -7.48 18.65
CA THR A 218 20.69 -7.28 19.75
C THR A 218 21.50 -6.02 19.47
N PRO A 219 21.47 -5.01 20.36
CA PRO A 219 22.25 -3.79 20.17
C PRO A 219 23.74 -4.06 20.15
N ASP A 220 24.44 -3.52 19.16
CA ASP A 220 25.89 -3.47 19.09
C ASP A 220 26.40 -2.12 19.58
N ILE A 221 27.41 -2.15 20.45
CA ILE A 221 28.07 -0.93 20.93
C ILE A 221 29.18 -0.54 19.94
N TYR A 222 29.19 0.75 19.58
CA TYR A 222 30.24 1.35 18.77
C TYR A 222 30.64 2.74 19.28
N TYR A 223 31.85 3.17 18.94
CA TYR A 223 32.35 4.51 19.28
C TYR A 223 32.29 5.43 18.06
N ALA A 224 31.61 6.57 18.22
CA ALA A 224 31.67 7.69 17.29
C ALA A 224 32.63 8.75 17.86
N ILE A 225 33.43 9.38 16.99
CA ILE A 225 34.35 10.45 17.38
C ILE A 225 33.67 11.77 17.18
N SER A 226 33.55 12.59 18.23
CA SER A 226 32.89 13.88 18.15
C SER A 226 33.55 14.89 19.10
N SER A 227 33.55 16.15 18.64
CA SER A 227 33.91 17.33 19.44
C SER A 227 32.69 18.26 19.51
N ALA A 228 32.46 18.89 20.65
CA ALA A 228 31.31 19.79 20.86
C ALA A 228 31.73 20.93 21.79
N GLU A 229 32.74 21.70 21.34
CA GLU A 229 33.33 22.78 22.11
C GLU A 229 32.78 24.16 21.66
N GLU A 230 32.93 25.14 22.54
CA GLU A 230 32.48 26.50 22.29
C GLU A 230 33.58 27.31 21.57
N THR A 231 33.22 28.00 20.48
CA THR A 231 34.07 28.92 19.77
C THR A 231 33.30 30.20 19.52
N ASN A 232 33.85 31.35 19.88
CA ASN A 232 33.21 32.67 19.75
C ASN A 232 31.81 32.76 20.40
N GLY A 233 31.60 32.05 21.53
CA GLY A 233 30.33 32.03 22.25
C GLY A 233 29.25 31.12 21.65
N GLU A 234 29.59 30.32 20.65
CA GLU A 234 28.68 29.38 20.02
C GLU A 234 29.23 27.95 20.03
N LYS A 235 28.37 26.98 20.33
CA LYS A 235 28.73 25.56 20.36
C LYS A 235 28.87 25.00 18.95
N ILE A 236 30.04 24.42 18.65
CA ILE A 236 30.34 23.82 17.35
C ILE A 236 30.45 22.31 17.52
N GLU A 237 29.58 21.57 16.83
CA GLU A 237 29.57 20.11 16.85
C GLU A 237 30.22 19.57 15.58
N LEU A 238 31.36 18.87 15.75
CA LEU A 238 32.06 18.16 14.69
C LEU A 238 32.02 16.67 14.97
N THR A 239 31.51 15.89 14.02
CA THR A 239 31.45 14.41 14.14
C THR A 239 32.19 13.80 12.97
N SER A 240 33.21 12.99 13.28
CA SER A 240 33.98 12.25 12.29
C SER A 240 33.14 11.20 11.57
N LYS A 241 33.49 10.90 10.33
CA LYS A 241 32.95 9.78 9.55
C LYS A 241 33.39 8.43 10.10
N ASN A 242 34.50 8.40 10.82
CA ASN A 242 35.07 7.18 11.39
C ASN A 242 34.22 6.66 12.55
N LYS A 243 33.94 5.37 12.52
CA LYS A 243 33.25 4.63 13.60
C LYS A 243 34.08 3.42 13.94
N PHE A 244 34.10 3.06 15.23
CA PHE A 244 34.90 1.94 15.75
C PHE A 244 34.02 0.97 16.51
N GLU A 245 34.22 -0.32 16.30
CA GLU A 245 33.56 -1.36 17.09
C GLU A 245 33.99 -1.31 18.57
N LYS A 246 33.18 -1.87 19.43
CA LYS A 246 33.46 -1.88 20.89
C LYS A 246 34.88 -2.34 21.23
N LYS A 247 35.40 -3.38 20.54
CA LYS A 247 36.74 -3.92 20.71
C LYS A 247 37.86 -2.97 20.32
N ASP A 248 37.56 -1.96 19.45
CA ASP A 248 38.54 -1.03 18.90
C ASP A 248 38.57 0.33 19.64
N LYS A 249 38.11 0.39 20.89
CA LYS A 249 38.09 1.61 21.70
C LYS A 249 39.43 2.32 21.73
N ALA A 250 40.52 1.57 21.87
CA ALA A 250 41.88 2.11 21.89
C ALA A 250 42.25 2.82 20.55
N LYS A 251 41.77 2.32 19.41
CA LYS A 251 41.97 2.99 18.11
C LYS A 251 41.17 4.29 18.04
N ALA A 252 39.96 4.31 18.60
CA ALA A 252 39.15 5.51 18.68
C ALA A 252 39.78 6.59 19.55
N GLU A 253 40.31 6.21 20.72
CA GLU A 253 41.05 7.11 21.63
C GLU A 253 42.32 7.66 20.99
N LYS A 254 43.09 6.80 20.29
CA LYS A 254 44.29 7.21 19.55
C LYS A 254 43.94 8.27 18.46
N LEU A 255 42.87 8.02 17.65
CA LEU A 255 42.46 8.98 16.61
C LEU A 255 41.96 10.31 17.23
N CYS A 256 41.29 10.25 18.39
CA CYS A 256 40.91 11.48 19.11
C CYS A 256 42.15 12.27 19.57
N ALA A 257 43.18 11.60 20.10
CA ALA A 257 44.41 12.25 20.49
C ALA A 257 45.12 12.89 19.27
N GLU A 258 45.12 12.21 18.16
CA GLU A 258 45.68 12.71 16.91
C GLU A 258 44.94 13.95 16.40
N TYR A 259 43.60 13.97 16.46
CA TYR A 259 42.81 15.18 16.09
C TYR A 259 43.05 16.33 17.07
N ASN A 260 43.10 16.05 18.37
CA ASN A 260 43.30 17.07 19.39
C ASN A 260 44.72 17.67 19.39
N ALA A 261 45.69 17.04 18.75
CA ALA A 261 47.01 17.57 18.53
C ALA A 261 47.12 18.54 17.36
N GLU A 262 46.07 18.61 16.51
CA GLU A 262 46.03 19.46 15.33
C GLU A 262 45.19 20.70 15.60
N LYS A 263 45.38 21.73 14.77
CA LYS A 263 44.47 22.90 14.75
C LYS A 263 43.30 22.65 13.83
N ALA A 264 42.12 23.08 14.25
CA ALA A 264 40.93 23.08 13.42
C ALA A 264 40.73 24.51 12.85
N ILE A 265 40.84 24.63 11.54
CA ILE A 265 40.77 25.94 10.84
C ILE A 265 39.61 25.96 9.86
N VAL A 266 38.86 27.04 9.82
CA VAL A 266 37.89 27.31 8.78
C VAL A 266 38.59 27.57 7.45
N THR A 267 38.51 26.62 6.55
CA THR A 267 39.19 26.72 5.23
C THR A 267 38.36 27.44 4.18
N ASP A 268 37.02 27.33 4.28
CA ASP A 268 36.11 27.93 3.32
C ASP A 268 34.75 28.25 3.97
N LYS A 269 34.13 29.34 3.53
CA LYS A 269 32.73 29.70 3.87
C LYS A 269 32.06 30.22 2.63
N LYS A 270 30.99 29.56 2.22
CA LYS A 270 30.20 29.94 1.06
C LYS A 270 28.73 30.10 1.43
N SER A 271 28.18 31.26 1.08
CA SER A 271 26.74 31.51 1.14
C SER A 271 26.18 31.66 -0.26
N LYS A 272 25.07 31.01 -0.53
CA LYS A 272 24.39 31.08 -1.82
C LYS A 272 22.89 31.32 -1.59
N LYS A 273 22.37 32.34 -2.28
CA LYS A 273 20.93 32.51 -2.42
C LYS A 273 20.38 31.45 -3.35
N ASP A 274 19.31 30.80 -2.91
CA ASP A 274 18.68 29.69 -3.64
C ASP A 274 17.16 29.76 -3.43
N THR A 275 16.42 28.96 -4.22
CA THR A 275 14.96 28.83 -4.08
C THR A 275 14.61 27.43 -3.65
N ILE A 276 13.63 27.32 -2.75
CA ILE A 276 13.04 26.04 -2.35
C ILE A 276 11.77 25.85 -3.17
N ASN A 277 11.76 24.84 -4.03
CA ASN A 277 10.58 24.52 -4.81
C ASN A 277 9.54 23.78 -3.96
N PRO A 278 8.23 23.94 -4.23
CA PRO A 278 7.19 23.12 -3.62
C PRO A 278 7.37 21.64 -4.06
N GLY A 279 6.85 20.72 -3.25
CA GLY A 279 6.77 19.32 -3.68
C GLY A 279 5.88 19.18 -4.91
N LYS A 280 5.99 18.03 -5.60
CA LYS A 280 5.09 17.70 -6.71
C LYS A 280 3.65 17.58 -6.25
N LEU A 281 2.71 17.55 -7.19
CA LEU A 281 1.32 17.20 -6.93
C LEU A 281 1.22 15.79 -6.32
N TYR A 282 0.03 15.40 -5.88
CA TYR A 282 -0.14 14.12 -5.21
C TYR A 282 -0.56 13.00 -6.18
N SER A 283 0.16 11.88 -6.11
CA SER A 283 -0.41 10.57 -6.38
C SER A 283 -1.22 10.10 -5.17
N LEU A 284 -2.04 9.05 -5.32
CA LEU A 284 -2.83 8.53 -4.19
C LEU A 284 -1.95 8.14 -3.00
N SER A 285 -0.90 7.34 -3.21
CA SER A 285 -0.03 6.91 -2.11
C SER A 285 0.73 8.05 -1.44
N LYS A 286 1.15 9.08 -2.19
CA LYS A 286 1.77 10.27 -1.59
C LYS A 286 0.79 11.04 -0.72
N LEU A 287 -0.46 11.18 -1.17
CA LEU A 287 -1.51 11.77 -0.35
C LEU A 287 -1.77 10.94 0.92
N GLN A 288 -1.89 9.62 0.79
CA GLN A 288 -2.09 8.70 1.92
C GLN A 288 -0.95 8.78 2.93
N ASN A 289 0.30 8.91 2.47
CA ASN A 289 1.46 9.10 3.34
C ASN A 289 1.34 10.38 4.18
N VAL A 290 0.95 11.49 3.56
CA VAL A 290 0.75 12.78 4.26
C VAL A 290 -0.41 12.69 5.25
N LEU A 291 -1.55 12.13 4.84
CA LEU A 291 -2.73 11.99 5.70
C LEU A 291 -2.47 11.03 6.87
N GLY A 292 -1.79 9.91 6.63
CA GLY A 292 -1.38 8.96 7.66
C GLY A 292 -0.44 9.60 8.68
N LYS A 293 0.59 10.31 8.21
CA LYS A 293 1.56 10.98 9.06
C LYS A 293 0.94 12.09 9.90
N LYS A 294 0.13 12.96 9.27
CA LYS A 294 -0.41 14.17 9.89
C LYS A 294 -1.65 13.91 10.74
N TYR A 295 -2.58 13.09 10.22
CA TYR A 295 -3.90 12.90 10.82
C TYR A 295 -4.13 11.49 11.35
N LYS A 296 -3.13 10.58 11.20
CA LYS A 296 -3.25 9.16 11.54
C LYS A 296 -4.44 8.48 10.83
N MET A 297 -4.76 8.97 9.64
CA MET A 297 -5.87 8.50 8.83
C MET A 297 -5.48 7.21 8.10
N PRO A 298 -6.23 6.11 8.27
CA PRO A 298 -5.99 4.85 7.54
C PRO A 298 -6.08 5.03 6.02
N MET A 299 -5.38 4.17 5.28
CA MET A 299 -5.38 4.23 3.81
C MET A 299 -6.78 4.00 3.22
N GLU A 300 -7.56 3.07 3.78
CA GLU A 300 -8.93 2.80 3.35
C GLU A 300 -9.83 4.02 3.55
N GLU A 301 -9.79 4.64 4.73
CA GLU A 301 -10.59 5.83 5.02
C GLU A 301 -10.23 6.98 4.07
N SER A 302 -8.94 7.23 3.86
CA SER A 302 -8.47 8.28 2.96
C SER A 302 -8.92 8.04 1.52
N LEU A 303 -8.80 6.79 1.01
CA LEU A 303 -9.28 6.44 -0.33
C LEU A 303 -10.79 6.60 -0.45
N ALA A 304 -11.56 6.15 0.53
CA ALA A 304 -13.02 6.30 0.53
C ALA A 304 -13.44 7.78 0.51
N ILE A 305 -12.71 8.65 1.22
CA ILE A 305 -12.95 10.09 1.21
C ILE A 305 -12.60 10.70 -0.15
N VAL A 306 -11.41 10.40 -0.70
CA VAL A 306 -11.01 10.92 -2.01
C VAL A 306 -11.98 10.47 -3.10
N GLN A 307 -12.44 9.21 -3.04
CA GLN A 307 -13.45 8.67 -3.96
C GLN A 307 -14.77 9.46 -3.87
N ARG A 308 -15.27 9.77 -2.66
CA ARG A 308 -16.47 10.62 -2.50
C ARG A 308 -16.26 12.03 -3.05
N LEU A 309 -15.11 12.64 -2.77
CA LEU A 309 -14.80 13.98 -3.30
C LEU A 309 -14.71 14.00 -4.83
N TYR A 310 -14.20 12.92 -5.44
CA TYR A 310 -14.24 12.72 -6.89
C TYR A 310 -15.69 12.60 -7.41
N GLU A 311 -16.50 11.76 -6.78
CA GLU A 311 -17.91 11.57 -7.16
C GLU A 311 -18.77 12.84 -6.97
N GLN A 312 -18.39 13.69 -6.03
CA GLN A 312 -18.99 15.01 -5.83
C GLN A 312 -18.44 16.06 -6.80
N GLY A 313 -17.46 15.70 -7.61
CA GLY A 313 -16.82 16.58 -8.60
C GLY A 313 -15.86 17.61 -7.99
N TYR A 314 -15.36 17.42 -6.78
CA TYR A 314 -14.40 18.34 -6.14
C TYR A 314 -12.94 18.01 -6.43
N LEU A 315 -12.62 16.74 -6.65
CA LEU A 315 -11.28 16.27 -6.99
C LEU A 315 -11.29 15.47 -8.31
N THR A 316 -10.13 15.33 -8.93
CA THR A 316 -9.90 14.42 -10.06
C THR A 316 -9.86 12.97 -9.61
N TYR A 317 -9.77 12.01 -10.55
CA TYR A 317 -9.79 10.58 -10.29
C TYR A 317 -8.77 10.14 -9.25
N PRO A 318 -9.17 9.34 -8.23
CA PRO A 318 -8.31 9.09 -7.05
C PRO A 318 -7.16 8.12 -7.27
N ARG A 319 -7.32 7.10 -8.13
CA ARG A 319 -6.36 5.99 -8.22
C ARG A 319 -5.27 6.28 -9.25
N THR A 320 -4.48 7.31 -9.00
CA THR A 320 -3.35 7.71 -9.85
C THR A 320 -2.01 7.47 -9.17
N ASN A 321 -1.04 6.96 -9.94
CA ASN A 321 0.37 6.84 -9.54
C ASN A 321 1.20 8.06 -9.93
N SER A 322 0.67 8.94 -10.79
CA SER A 322 1.37 10.12 -11.28
C SER A 322 1.37 11.27 -10.29
N GLU A 323 2.45 12.05 -10.29
CA GLU A 323 2.62 13.32 -9.59
C GLU A 323 2.67 14.50 -10.59
N TYR A 324 2.34 14.24 -11.88
CA TYR A 324 2.41 15.17 -12.99
C TYR A 324 1.04 15.34 -13.68
N LEU A 325 0.89 16.40 -14.42
CA LEU A 325 -0.28 16.71 -15.25
C LEU A 325 0.01 16.43 -16.73
N ALA A 326 -1.03 16.03 -17.47
CA ALA A 326 -0.95 15.90 -18.90
C ALA A 326 -0.89 17.28 -19.59
N THR A 327 -0.16 17.37 -20.69
CA THR A 327 -0.06 18.61 -21.49
C THR A 327 -1.42 19.05 -22.04
N ALA A 328 -2.30 18.09 -22.34
CA ALA A 328 -3.68 18.34 -22.78
C ALA A 328 -4.55 19.05 -21.71
N GLU A 329 -4.17 18.98 -20.42
CA GLU A 329 -4.92 19.60 -19.32
C GLU A 329 -4.58 21.07 -19.06
N LYS A 330 -3.59 21.64 -19.78
CA LYS A 330 -3.10 23.02 -19.53
C LYS A 330 -4.22 24.06 -19.50
N ASP A 331 -5.15 24.01 -20.44
CA ASP A 331 -6.24 25.01 -20.52
C ASP A 331 -7.28 24.82 -19.41
N LYS A 332 -7.54 23.58 -19.01
CA LYS A 332 -8.34 23.27 -17.83
C LYS A 332 -7.70 23.85 -16.56
N ILE A 333 -6.41 23.63 -16.38
CA ILE A 333 -5.66 24.12 -15.22
C ILE A 333 -5.65 25.66 -15.18
N LYS A 334 -5.45 26.37 -16.32
CA LYS A 334 -5.56 27.83 -16.37
C LYS A 334 -6.89 28.33 -15.81
N LYS A 335 -8.01 27.75 -16.24
CA LYS A 335 -9.34 28.12 -15.76
C LYS A 335 -9.55 27.84 -14.27
N ILE A 336 -9.01 26.73 -13.75
CA ILE A 336 -9.05 26.43 -12.31
C ILE A 336 -8.26 27.49 -11.53
N LEU A 337 -7.07 27.85 -12.02
CA LEU A 337 -6.22 28.87 -11.38
C LEU A 337 -6.87 30.26 -11.38
N GLU A 338 -7.59 30.64 -12.45
CA GLU A 338 -8.37 31.87 -12.49
C GLU A 338 -9.43 31.92 -11.36
N ASN A 339 -10.13 30.80 -11.13
CA ASN A 339 -11.09 30.71 -10.04
C ASN A 339 -10.43 30.82 -8.67
N ILE A 340 -9.28 30.16 -8.48
CA ILE A 340 -8.50 30.21 -7.22
C ILE A 340 -7.91 31.60 -7.00
N SER A 341 -7.46 32.30 -8.06
CA SER A 341 -6.96 33.66 -7.98
C SER A 341 -8.05 34.64 -7.50
N LYS A 342 -9.30 34.47 -7.97
CA LYS A 342 -10.46 35.26 -7.51
C LYS A 342 -10.76 35.09 -6.02
N MET A 343 -10.29 33.98 -5.41
CA MET A 343 -10.40 33.74 -3.97
C MET A 343 -9.27 34.43 -3.16
N GLY A 344 -8.37 35.14 -3.81
CA GLY A 344 -7.26 35.87 -3.19
C GLY A 344 -5.96 35.09 -3.03
N TYR A 345 -5.83 33.90 -3.63
CA TYR A 345 -4.56 33.17 -3.63
C TYR A 345 -3.62 33.69 -4.74
N PRO A 346 -2.33 33.89 -4.46
CA PRO A 346 -1.34 34.37 -5.45
C PRO A 346 -0.88 33.20 -6.34
N VAL A 347 -1.73 32.75 -7.22
CA VAL A 347 -1.45 31.65 -8.16
C VAL A 347 -1.25 32.18 -9.57
N ALA A 348 -0.34 31.57 -10.32
CA ALA A 348 -0.09 31.85 -11.73
C ALA A 348 0.16 30.54 -12.49
N PHE A 349 -0.28 30.48 -13.75
CA PHE A 349 0.01 29.33 -14.59
C PHE A 349 1.52 29.22 -14.84
N LYS A 350 2.05 28.00 -14.67
CA LYS A 350 3.47 27.68 -14.89
C LYS A 350 3.60 26.53 -15.87
N ASP A 351 4.05 26.80 -17.07
CA ASP A 351 4.36 25.77 -18.08
C ASP A 351 5.77 25.22 -17.85
N LYS A 352 5.88 24.26 -16.92
CA LYS A 352 7.16 23.63 -16.57
C LYS A 352 7.06 22.11 -16.74
N LYS A 353 8.11 21.47 -17.27
CA LYS A 353 8.22 20.00 -17.38
C LYS A 353 8.16 19.31 -16.01
N THR A 354 8.49 20.02 -14.91
CA THR A 354 8.33 19.50 -13.54
C THR A 354 6.87 19.41 -13.08
N ILE A 355 5.91 19.99 -13.84
CA ILE A 355 4.47 19.96 -13.58
C ILE A 355 3.75 19.19 -14.68
N PHE A 356 4.05 19.47 -15.97
CA PHE A 356 3.41 18.86 -17.14
C PHE A 356 4.43 17.95 -17.84
N ASP A 357 4.23 16.62 -17.75
CA ASP A 357 5.12 15.65 -18.39
C ASP A 357 4.33 14.36 -18.71
N ASP A 358 3.90 14.24 -19.97
CA ASP A 358 3.14 13.09 -20.46
C ASP A 358 3.91 11.77 -20.33
N SER A 359 5.25 11.80 -20.38
CA SER A 359 6.08 10.59 -20.20
C SER A 359 6.05 10.00 -18.78
N LYS A 360 5.47 10.73 -17.82
CA LYS A 360 5.33 10.32 -16.41
C LYS A 360 3.89 9.98 -16.05
N ILE A 361 3.05 9.79 -17.05
CA ILE A 361 1.62 9.48 -16.88
C ILE A 361 1.35 8.17 -17.62
N GLU A 362 0.92 7.15 -16.88
CA GLU A 362 0.50 5.87 -17.48
C GLU A 362 -0.96 5.92 -17.90
N SER A 363 -1.86 6.32 -17.00
CA SER A 363 -3.29 6.40 -17.26
C SER A 363 -3.95 7.69 -16.75
N HIS A 364 -3.47 8.23 -15.65
CA HIS A 364 -4.07 9.40 -14.99
C HIS A 364 -3.03 10.40 -14.55
N SER A 365 -3.40 11.69 -14.70
CA SER A 365 -2.69 12.82 -14.10
C SER A 365 -2.78 12.80 -12.57
N ALA A 366 -1.94 13.59 -11.92
CA ALA A 366 -1.96 13.80 -10.47
C ALA A 366 -3.32 14.26 -9.95
N LEU A 367 -3.57 14.02 -8.66
CA LEU A 367 -4.75 14.53 -7.96
C LEU A 367 -4.74 16.05 -7.89
N THR A 368 -5.82 16.66 -8.38
CA THR A 368 -6.02 18.13 -8.34
C THR A 368 -7.45 18.48 -7.91
N PRO A 369 -7.66 19.71 -7.42
CA PRO A 369 -9.00 20.31 -7.40
C PRO A 369 -9.55 20.40 -8.81
N THR A 370 -10.88 20.50 -8.92
CA THR A 370 -11.60 20.70 -10.19
C THR A 370 -12.10 22.15 -10.32
N TYR A 371 -12.95 22.40 -11.31
CA TYR A 371 -13.68 23.69 -11.44
C TYR A 371 -14.60 23.96 -10.25
N LYS A 372 -15.09 22.91 -9.59
CA LYS A 372 -16.03 22.99 -8.48
C LYS A 372 -15.27 23.06 -7.17
N ILE A 373 -15.36 24.19 -6.49
CA ILE A 373 -14.78 24.41 -5.18
C ILE A 373 -15.87 24.20 -4.12
N PRO A 374 -15.67 23.37 -3.10
CA PRO A 374 -16.68 23.13 -2.06
C PRO A 374 -16.85 24.37 -1.16
N ASP A 375 -18.09 24.65 -0.78
CA ASP A 375 -18.38 25.62 0.27
C ASP A 375 -17.84 25.13 1.63
N LYS A 376 -17.51 26.05 2.54
CA LYS A 376 -16.92 25.75 3.84
C LYS A 376 -17.70 24.71 4.66
N ASN A 377 -19.02 24.67 4.52
CA ASN A 377 -19.93 23.79 5.27
C ASN A 377 -20.37 22.55 4.47
N ALA A 378 -19.91 22.40 3.22
CA ALA A 378 -20.30 21.28 2.36
C ALA A 378 -19.56 19.97 2.69
N LEU A 379 -18.46 20.06 3.41
CA LEU A 379 -17.58 18.92 3.71
C LEU A 379 -17.60 18.58 5.20
N SER A 380 -17.62 17.28 5.50
CA SER A 380 -17.33 16.79 6.85
C SER A 380 -15.89 17.13 7.26
N GLN A 381 -15.57 17.04 8.56
CA GLN A 381 -14.26 17.37 9.08
C GLN A 381 -13.13 16.59 8.39
N ASN A 382 -13.30 15.29 8.15
CA ASN A 382 -12.29 14.47 7.50
C ASN A 382 -12.21 14.73 5.99
N GLU A 383 -13.34 14.99 5.31
CA GLU A 383 -13.35 15.43 3.91
C GLU A 383 -12.64 16.78 3.73
N ALA A 384 -12.88 17.73 4.65
CA ALA A 384 -12.18 19.01 4.65
C ALA A 384 -10.66 18.87 4.82
N LYS A 385 -10.18 17.96 5.70
CA LYS A 385 -8.75 17.65 5.86
C LYS A 385 -8.14 17.13 4.56
N VAL A 386 -8.81 16.18 3.91
CA VAL A 386 -8.33 15.58 2.65
C VAL A 386 -8.33 16.60 1.52
N TYR A 387 -9.47 17.28 1.31
CA TYR A 387 -9.59 18.30 0.26
C TYR A 387 -8.58 19.42 0.44
N SER A 388 -8.47 19.97 1.66
CA SER A 388 -7.53 21.06 1.94
C SER A 388 -6.08 20.63 1.74
N THR A 389 -5.72 19.37 2.00
CA THR A 389 -4.36 18.87 1.76
C THR A 389 -4.04 18.89 0.26
N VAL A 390 -4.95 18.42 -0.61
CA VAL A 390 -4.78 18.46 -2.06
C VAL A 390 -4.79 19.90 -2.58
N PHE A 391 -5.74 20.72 -2.13
CA PHE A 391 -5.89 22.11 -2.54
C PHE A 391 -4.67 22.95 -2.19
N ARG A 392 -4.15 22.84 -0.98
CA ARG A 392 -2.96 23.59 -0.52
C ARG A 392 -1.71 23.23 -1.32
N ARG A 393 -1.51 21.95 -1.63
CA ARG A 393 -0.42 21.50 -2.48
C ARG A 393 -0.56 22.07 -3.91
N PHE A 394 -1.76 22.07 -4.45
CA PHE A 394 -2.03 22.65 -5.76
C PHE A 394 -1.73 24.16 -5.78
N VAL A 395 -2.20 24.90 -4.79
CA VAL A 395 -1.87 26.32 -4.61
C VAL A 395 -0.35 26.51 -4.51
N ALA A 396 0.35 25.74 -3.71
CA ALA A 396 1.80 25.85 -3.55
C ALA A 396 2.57 25.62 -4.84
N VAL A 397 2.19 24.63 -5.65
CA VAL A 397 2.82 24.32 -6.94
C VAL A 397 2.68 25.47 -7.92
N PHE A 398 1.52 26.10 -7.98
CA PHE A 398 1.22 27.22 -8.87
C PHE A 398 1.40 28.61 -8.21
N CYS A 399 1.91 28.68 -6.98
CA CYS A 399 2.12 29.96 -6.28
C CYS A 399 3.11 30.84 -7.05
N SER A 400 2.74 32.11 -7.31
CA SER A 400 3.60 33.08 -7.98
C SER A 400 4.75 33.57 -7.09
N GLU A 401 4.59 33.44 -5.75
CA GLU A 401 5.60 33.84 -4.77
C GLU A 401 6.62 32.72 -4.58
N GLU A 402 7.91 33.02 -4.75
CA GLU A 402 8.99 32.07 -4.54
C GLU A 402 9.37 31.96 -3.06
N CYS A 403 9.67 30.73 -2.61
CA CYS A 403 10.33 30.54 -1.32
C CYS A 403 11.84 30.71 -1.52
N ARG A 404 12.40 31.80 -1.03
CA ARG A 404 13.84 32.10 -1.13
C ARG A 404 14.54 31.76 0.17
N CYS A 405 15.72 31.21 0.04
CA CYS A 405 16.57 30.85 1.16
C CYS A 405 18.02 31.23 0.92
N GLU A 406 18.77 31.34 1.98
CA GLU A 406 20.22 31.40 1.97
C GLU A 406 20.76 30.07 2.48
N LYS A 407 21.56 29.39 1.65
CA LYS A 407 22.28 28.17 1.98
C LYS A 407 23.72 28.54 2.30
N THR A 408 24.17 28.22 3.50
CA THR A 408 25.54 28.44 3.93
C THR A 408 26.24 27.12 4.16
N GLU A 409 27.45 27.00 3.65
CA GLU A 409 28.37 25.86 3.88
C GLU A 409 29.67 26.41 4.45
N ILE A 410 30.09 25.82 5.60
CA ILE A 410 31.37 26.15 6.27
C ILE A 410 32.19 24.87 6.30
N LYS A 411 33.43 24.94 5.82
CA LYS A 411 34.37 23.85 5.82
C LYS A 411 35.44 24.11 6.90
N ILE A 412 35.59 23.12 7.79
CA ILE A 412 36.56 23.16 8.88
C ILE A 412 37.50 21.98 8.70
N LYS A 413 38.82 22.27 8.56
CA LYS A 413 39.85 21.25 8.40
C LYS A 413 40.61 21.08 9.70
N VAL A 414 40.76 19.85 10.16
CA VAL A 414 41.55 19.50 11.34
C VAL A 414 42.89 18.98 10.84
N GLY A 415 43.88 19.83 10.88
CA GLY A 415 45.20 19.55 10.25
C GLY A 415 45.05 19.06 8.81
N GLU A 416 45.80 18.02 8.44
CA GLU A 416 45.63 17.31 7.16
C GLU A 416 44.78 16.04 7.26
N ARG A 417 44.05 15.86 8.37
CA ARG A 417 43.38 14.56 8.70
C ARG A 417 41.96 14.45 8.19
N GLU A 418 41.09 15.40 8.51
CA GLU A 418 39.69 15.35 8.10
C GLU A 418 39.11 16.75 7.87
N GLU A 419 38.25 16.87 6.85
CA GLU A 419 37.47 18.07 6.58
C GLU A 419 36.03 17.84 7.05
N PHE A 420 35.53 18.72 7.92
CA PHE A 420 34.16 18.73 8.42
C PHE A 420 33.36 19.79 7.68
N ILE A 421 32.12 19.47 7.31
CA ILE A 421 31.26 20.38 6.56
C ILE A 421 30.01 20.67 7.38
N LEU A 422 29.84 21.92 7.77
CA LEU A 422 28.62 22.42 8.38
C LEU A 422 27.72 23.00 7.28
N LYS A 423 26.45 22.56 7.25
CA LYS A 423 25.45 23.06 6.30
C LYS A 423 24.28 23.68 7.03
N GLY A 424 23.94 24.91 6.65
CA GLY A 424 22.81 25.67 7.14
C GLY A 424 21.87 26.10 6.02
N THR A 425 20.62 26.37 6.35
CA THR A 425 19.64 26.95 5.44
C THR A 425 18.72 27.86 6.24
N VAL A 426 18.59 29.09 5.81
CA VAL A 426 17.71 30.10 6.43
C VAL A 426 16.72 30.59 5.37
N ILE A 427 15.43 30.56 5.67
CA ILE A 427 14.39 31.07 4.77
C ILE A 427 14.35 32.59 4.88
N THR A 428 14.61 33.29 3.78
CA THR A 428 14.54 34.75 3.70
C THR A 428 13.17 35.25 3.26
N GLU A 429 12.50 34.51 2.37
CA GLU A 429 11.16 34.80 1.90
C GLU A 429 10.32 33.52 1.91
N LYS A 430 9.20 33.51 2.64
CA LYS A 430 8.36 32.30 2.81
C LYS A 430 7.70 31.83 1.51
N GLY A 431 7.28 32.75 0.62
CA GLY A 431 6.62 32.42 -0.63
C GLY A 431 5.51 31.37 -0.48
N TRP A 432 5.55 30.32 -1.30
CA TRP A 432 4.57 29.24 -1.31
C TRP A 432 4.41 28.49 0.03
N THR A 433 5.42 28.55 0.93
CA THR A 433 5.34 27.85 2.25
C THR A 433 4.28 28.43 3.17
N LYS A 434 3.69 29.60 2.81
CA LYS A 434 2.51 30.15 3.50
C LYS A 434 1.24 29.32 3.24
N TYR A 435 1.21 28.58 2.13
CA TYR A 435 0.00 27.93 1.62
C TYR A 435 0.02 26.42 1.77
N ASP A 436 1.19 25.78 1.90
CA ASP A 436 1.30 24.34 2.13
C ASP A 436 2.16 24.03 3.36
N ASP A 437 2.03 22.82 3.88
CA ASP A 437 2.81 22.38 5.02
C ASP A 437 4.29 22.26 4.64
N PHE A 438 5.13 22.96 5.36
CA PHE A 438 6.57 22.95 5.19
C PHE A 438 7.24 22.73 6.55
N SER A 439 7.97 21.61 6.68
CA SER A 439 8.53 21.18 7.97
C SER A 439 10.00 21.55 8.18
N GLN A 440 10.66 22.13 7.16
CA GLN A 440 12.06 22.51 7.30
C GLN A 440 12.17 23.70 8.24
N LYS A 441 12.94 23.54 9.32
CA LYS A 441 13.29 24.62 10.24
C LYS A 441 14.56 25.30 9.76
N ASP A 442 14.65 26.61 10.00
CA ASP A 442 15.88 27.33 9.77
C ASP A 442 17.01 26.72 10.60
N LYS A 443 18.13 26.45 9.93
CA LYS A 443 19.37 26.01 10.54
C LYS A 443 20.41 27.09 10.32
N ILE A 444 20.52 27.94 11.35
CA ILE A 444 21.53 29.00 11.40
C ILE A 444 22.85 28.33 11.79
N LEU A 445 23.92 28.65 11.07
CA LEU A 445 25.27 28.19 11.39
C LEU A 445 25.98 29.17 12.31
N PRO A 446 26.97 28.69 13.10
CA PRO A 446 27.83 29.55 13.90
C PRO A 446 28.49 30.66 13.07
N LYS A 447 28.73 31.80 13.72
CA LYS A 447 29.39 32.96 13.13
C LYS A 447 30.89 32.71 13.04
N LEU A 448 31.28 31.97 12.01
CA LEU A 448 32.66 31.66 11.69
C LEU A 448 33.04 32.29 10.36
N GLU A 449 34.28 32.79 10.23
CA GLU A 449 34.85 33.30 8.99
C GLU A 449 36.06 32.45 8.56
N LYS A 450 36.42 32.56 7.28
CA LYS A 450 37.59 31.86 6.74
C LYS A 450 38.86 32.30 7.47
N GLY A 451 39.58 31.32 7.99
CA GLY A 451 40.81 31.55 8.78
C GLY A 451 40.59 31.46 10.29
N ASP A 452 39.34 31.43 10.75
CA ASP A 452 39.05 31.26 12.19
C ASP A 452 39.55 29.91 12.69
N GLU A 453 40.17 29.92 13.88
CA GLU A 453 40.50 28.69 14.61
C GLU A 453 39.31 28.26 15.45
N VAL A 454 38.92 26.99 15.30
CA VAL A 454 37.78 26.38 16.00
C VAL A 454 38.33 25.56 17.16
N ASN A 455 37.78 25.78 18.35
CA ASN A 455 38.14 24.98 19.51
C ASN A 455 37.61 23.56 19.34
N ILE A 456 38.47 22.58 19.53
CA ILE A 456 38.14 21.17 19.41
C ILE A 456 38.62 20.37 20.65
N LEU A 457 37.80 19.41 21.02
CA LEU A 457 38.19 18.35 21.96
C LEU A 457 37.44 17.09 21.59
N PHE A 458 37.98 16.34 20.63
CA PHE A 458 37.42 15.07 20.20
C PHE A 458 37.49 14.02 21.29
N ARG A 459 36.36 13.34 21.50
CA ARG A 459 36.22 12.25 22.45
C ARG A 459 35.50 11.08 21.76
N PRO A 460 35.84 9.81 22.15
CA PRO A 460 35.05 8.67 21.73
C PRO A 460 33.72 8.66 22.49
N ILE A 461 32.63 8.79 21.76
CA ILE A 461 31.28 8.73 22.33
C ILE A 461 30.72 7.33 22.08
N GLU A 462 30.42 6.63 23.16
CA GLU A 462 29.77 5.33 23.10
C GLU A 462 28.34 5.48 22.61
N LYS A 463 27.97 4.71 21.62
CA LYS A 463 26.63 4.65 21.03
C LYS A 463 26.23 3.20 20.81
N GLU A 464 24.95 2.96 20.80
CA GLU A 464 24.37 1.67 20.46
C GLU A 464 23.64 1.74 19.13
N THR A 465 23.67 0.65 18.38
CA THR A 465 22.81 0.49 17.22
C THR A 465 21.34 0.37 17.67
N ASN A 466 20.43 0.80 16.83
CA ASN A 466 18.99 0.72 17.13
C ASN A 466 18.33 -0.31 16.20
N PRO A 467 17.27 -1.00 16.68
CA PRO A 467 16.50 -1.87 15.82
C PRO A 467 15.83 -1.08 14.67
N PRO A 468 15.53 -1.74 13.56
CA PRO A 468 14.72 -1.11 12.53
C PRO A 468 13.38 -0.71 13.12
N LYS A 469 12.78 0.39 12.60
CA LYS A 469 11.45 0.82 13.04
C LYS A 469 10.38 -0.03 12.37
N HIS A 470 9.25 -0.25 13.06
CA HIS A 470 8.07 -0.82 12.45
C HIS A 470 7.66 -0.06 11.18
N TYR A 471 6.99 -0.73 10.27
CA TYR A 471 6.42 -0.06 9.12
C TYR A 471 5.31 0.90 9.55
N THR A 472 5.39 2.13 9.06
CA THR A 472 4.29 3.10 9.07
C THR A 472 3.54 3.07 7.74
N ILE A 473 2.38 3.77 7.65
CA ILE A 473 1.68 3.94 6.37
C ILE A 473 2.64 4.46 5.29
N GLU A 474 3.44 5.49 5.61
CA GLU A 474 4.42 6.07 4.68
C GLU A 474 5.51 5.07 4.29
N THR A 475 6.14 4.41 5.26
CA THR A 475 7.28 3.53 4.98
C THR A 475 6.86 2.22 4.31
N LEU A 476 5.66 1.68 4.62
CA LEU A 476 5.11 0.53 3.93
C LEU A 476 4.78 0.86 2.47
N ASN A 477 4.10 1.99 2.21
CA ASN A 477 3.82 2.44 0.84
C ASN A 477 5.10 2.60 0.02
N ASN A 478 6.13 3.22 0.61
CA ASN A 478 7.42 3.41 -0.06
C ASN A 478 8.10 2.07 -0.35
N TYR A 479 8.04 1.11 0.57
CA TYR A 479 8.53 -0.25 0.36
C TYR A 479 7.76 -0.94 -0.79
N LEU A 480 6.44 -0.88 -0.78
CA LEU A 480 5.60 -1.53 -1.80
C LEU A 480 5.79 -0.94 -3.20
N LYS A 481 6.15 0.34 -3.30
CA LYS A 481 6.54 0.99 -4.56
C LYS A 481 7.94 0.61 -5.04
N ASN A 482 8.86 0.34 -4.13
CA ASN A 482 10.25 0.00 -4.43
C ASN A 482 10.73 -1.15 -3.55
N PRO A 483 10.18 -2.36 -3.71
CA PRO A 483 10.48 -3.49 -2.83
C PRO A 483 11.93 -4.01 -2.96
N PHE A 484 12.63 -3.63 -4.03
CA PHE A 484 14.01 -4.01 -4.34
C PHE A 484 15.05 -2.92 -4.08
N LYS A 485 14.68 -1.85 -3.38
CA LYS A 485 15.61 -0.73 -3.12
C LYS A 485 16.84 -1.18 -2.32
N GLU A 486 16.64 -2.04 -1.32
CA GLU A 486 17.72 -2.56 -0.49
C GLU A 486 18.59 -3.54 -1.27
N ASP A 487 17.99 -4.38 -2.12
CA ASP A 487 18.74 -5.33 -2.98
C ASP A 487 19.62 -4.58 -4.00
N LYS A 488 19.10 -3.48 -4.57
CA LYS A 488 19.87 -2.60 -5.47
C LYS A 488 21.05 -1.93 -4.76
N ALA A 489 20.87 -1.51 -3.51
CA ALA A 489 21.94 -0.90 -2.74
C ALA A 489 23.04 -1.93 -2.41
N ALA A 490 22.63 -3.14 -1.99
CA ALA A 490 23.57 -4.23 -1.70
C ALA A 490 24.35 -4.68 -2.95
N ALA A 491 23.69 -4.77 -4.11
CA ALA A 491 24.33 -5.09 -5.39
C ALA A 491 25.33 -3.99 -5.82
N ALA A 492 24.98 -2.72 -5.63
CA ALA A 492 25.88 -1.58 -5.92
C ALA A 492 27.09 -1.54 -4.98
N GLU A 493 26.89 -1.89 -3.69
CA GLU A 493 28.01 -2.00 -2.72
C GLU A 493 28.92 -3.18 -3.05
N ALA A 494 28.38 -4.33 -3.45
CA ALA A 494 29.16 -5.49 -3.86
C ALA A 494 29.99 -5.18 -5.12
N ALA A 495 29.39 -4.58 -6.14
CA ALA A 495 30.07 -4.17 -7.36
C ALA A 495 31.19 -3.15 -7.09
N SER A 496 30.97 -2.21 -6.14
CA SER A 496 32.00 -1.24 -5.76
C SER A 496 33.14 -1.88 -4.92
N ALA A 497 32.85 -2.94 -4.17
CA ALA A 497 33.84 -3.69 -3.41
C ALA A 497 34.71 -4.57 -4.34
N GLU A 498 34.12 -5.19 -5.37
CA GLU A 498 34.84 -5.94 -6.41
C GLU A 498 35.73 -5.02 -7.27
N ALA A 499 35.22 -3.86 -7.67
CA ALA A 499 36.00 -2.86 -8.41
C ALA A 499 37.18 -2.30 -7.60
N SER A 500 37.11 -2.30 -6.26
CA SER A 500 38.22 -1.89 -5.39
C SER A 500 39.23 -3.01 -5.09
N ALA A 501 38.88 -4.27 -5.32
CA ALA A 501 39.77 -5.43 -5.12
C ALA A 501 40.63 -5.74 -6.38
N ASP A 502 40.19 -5.31 -7.58
CA ASP A 502 40.82 -5.61 -8.87
C ASP A 502 41.65 -4.47 -9.48
N SER A 503 42.16 -3.53 -8.65
CA SER A 503 43.03 -2.46 -9.14
C SER A 503 44.49 -2.90 -9.41
N ALA A 504 44.67 -4.09 -9.98
CA ALA A 504 45.94 -4.56 -10.53
C ALA A 504 45.70 -5.31 -11.84
N GLY A 505 45.42 -4.55 -12.91
CA GLY A 505 45.55 -5.02 -14.30
C GLY A 505 44.43 -5.83 -14.87
N ALA A 506 43.43 -5.17 -15.45
CA ALA A 506 42.67 -5.66 -16.60
C ALA A 506 41.90 -4.53 -17.26
N GLU A 507 41.91 -4.53 -18.57
CA GLU A 507 41.20 -3.60 -19.44
C GLU A 507 39.70 -3.63 -19.22
N GLU A 508 39.06 -2.49 -19.50
CA GLU A 508 37.65 -2.19 -19.41
C GLU A 508 36.73 -3.35 -19.86
N ALA A 509 36.17 -4.05 -18.89
CA ALA A 509 34.89 -4.76 -19.08
C ALA A 509 33.79 -3.80 -18.57
N GLU A 510 33.20 -3.06 -19.51
CA GLU A 510 32.05 -2.19 -19.25
C GLU A 510 30.91 -3.00 -18.65
N GLY A 511 30.34 -2.49 -17.57
CA GLY A 511 29.35 -3.16 -16.73
C GLY A 511 27.97 -3.31 -17.36
N ASP A 512 27.80 -4.19 -18.33
CA ASP A 512 26.50 -4.59 -18.89
C ASP A 512 25.63 -5.28 -17.81
N ASP A 513 26.23 -6.04 -16.91
CA ASP A 513 25.49 -6.78 -15.85
C ASP A 513 24.83 -5.85 -14.81
N ALA A 514 25.43 -4.68 -14.48
CA ALA A 514 24.86 -3.75 -13.52
C ALA A 514 23.71 -2.91 -14.12
N GLU A 515 23.74 -2.62 -15.40
CA GLU A 515 22.63 -1.99 -16.14
C GLU A 515 21.49 -2.97 -16.38
N ASP A 516 21.77 -4.22 -16.71
CA ASP A 516 20.78 -5.29 -16.84
C ASP A 516 20.08 -5.60 -15.50
N TYR A 517 20.80 -5.67 -14.38
CA TYR A 517 20.20 -5.78 -13.05
C TYR A 517 19.31 -4.57 -12.70
N LYS A 518 19.70 -3.38 -13.09
CA LYS A 518 18.92 -2.16 -12.86
C LYS A 518 17.64 -2.15 -13.71
N ALA A 519 17.73 -2.61 -14.96
CA ALA A 519 16.60 -2.74 -15.88
C ALA A 519 15.59 -3.81 -15.43
N ILE A 520 16.05 -4.93 -14.89
CA ILE A 520 15.19 -6.05 -14.41
C ILE A 520 14.27 -5.62 -13.27
N PHE A 521 14.72 -4.73 -12.38
CA PHE A 521 13.97 -4.30 -11.20
C PHE A 521 13.33 -2.91 -11.32
N GLU A 522 13.43 -2.26 -12.46
CA GLU A 522 12.85 -0.94 -12.66
C GLU A 522 11.33 -1.02 -12.83
N GLY A 523 10.61 -0.22 -12.05
CA GLY A 523 9.14 -0.14 -12.13
C GLY A 523 8.37 -1.33 -11.53
N LEU A 524 9.04 -2.22 -10.76
CA LEU A 524 8.37 -3.32 -10.07
C LEU A 524 7.78 -2.86 -8.75
N GLU A 525 6.46 -2.99 -8.63
CA GLU A 525 5.69 -2.64 -7.44
C GLU A 525 4.93 -3.85 -6.89
N LEU A 526 4.72 -3.88 -5.58
CA LEU A 526 3.82 -4.85 -4.93
C LEU A 526 2.41 -4.28 -4.84
N GLY A 527 1.54 -4.70 -5.75
CA GLY A 527 0.21 -4.13 -5.94
C GLY A 527 0.27 -2.75 -6.61
N THR A 528 -0.80 -2.36 -7.25
CA THR A 528 -0.94 -1.05 -7.89
C THR A 528 -1.62 -0.05 -6.96
N GLU A 529 -1.53 1.24 -7.27
CA GLU A 529 -2.24 2.31 -6.53
C GLU A 529 -3.73 2.00 -6.37
N ALA A 530 -4.36 1.45 -7.41
CA ALA A 530 -5.78 1.11 -7.40
C ALA A 530 -6.15 0.02 -6.36
N THR A 531 -5.26 -0.91 -6.09
CA THR A 531 -5.59 -2.15 -5.35
C THR A 531 -4.87 -2.30 -4.03
N ARG A 532 -3.73 -1.63 -3.85
CA ARG A 532 -2.88 -1.76 -2.65
C ARG A 532 -3.65 -1.47 -1.36
N THR A 533 -4.42 -0.40 -1.33
CA THR A 533 -5.24 -0.02 -0.16
C THR A 533 -6.22 -1.13 0.23
N GLY A 534 -6.96 -1.68 -0.74
CA GLY A 534 -7.94 -2.75 -0.48
C GLY A 534 -7.28 -4.06 -0.03
N ILE A 535 -6.08 -4.38 -0.53
CA ILE A 535 -5.34 -5.58 -0.12
C ILE A 535 -4.83 -5.45 1.32
N ILE A 536 -4.29 -4.28 1.70
CA ILE A 536 -3.86 -4.01 3.07
C ILE A 536 -5.05 -4.07 4.03
N ASP A 537 -6.18 -3.48 3.65
CA ASP A 537 -7.41 -3.54 4.44
C ASP A 537 -7.91 -4.99 4.59
N ASN A 538 -7.85 -5.79 3.53
CA ASN A 538 -8.18 -7.22 3.61
C ASN A 538 -7.24 -7.99 4.56
N ALA A 539 -5.94 -7.66 4.59
CA ALA A 539 -5.00 -8.26 5.55
C ALA A 539 -5.35 -7.88 7.00
N ILE A 540 -5.78 -6.62 7.24
CA ILE A 540 -6.27 -6.17 8.55
C ILE A 540 -7.56 -6.91 8.94
N LYS A 541 -8.55 -6.95 8.06
CA LYS A 541 -9.85 -7.64 8.27
C LYS A 541 -9.69 -9.14 8.47
N SER A 542 -8.69 -9.75 7.85
CA SER A 542 -8.34 -11.16 8.04
C SER A 542 -7.61 -11.43 9.35
N GLY A 543 -7.24 -10.39 10.11
CA GLY A 543 -6.53 -10.52 11.38
C GLY A 543 -5.05 -10.90 11.21
N TYR A 544 -4.45 -10.70 10.05
CA TYR A 544 -3.03 -10.97 9.80
C TYR A 544 -2.13 -9.86 10.33
N ILE A 545 -2.56 -8.63 10.19
CA ILE A 545 -1.83 -7.43 10.62
C ILE A 545 -2.76 -6.50 11.39
N ALA A 546 -2.18 -5.66 12.22
CA ALA A 546 -2.89 -4.58 12.90
C ALA A 546 -2.33 -3.21 12.48
N LEU A 547 -3.20 -2.22 12.41
CA LEU A 547 -2.84 -0.81 12.28
C LEU A 547 -3.21 -0.08 13.58
N LYS A 548 -2.21 0.47 14.27
CA LYS A 548 -2.42 1.32 15.45
C LYS A 548 -1.83 2.69 15.18
N LYS A 549 -2.67 3.71 15.12
CA LYS A 549 -2.34 5.04 14.60
C LYS A 549 -1.89 4.93 13.13
N ASP A 550 -0.61 5.03 12.86
CA ASP A 550 0.01 4.90 11.52
C ASP A 550 1.04 3.77 11.46
N VAL A 551 1.11 2.89 12.47
CA VAL A 551 2.10 1.80 12.59
C VAL A 551 1.44 0.45 12.37
N TYR A 552 2.01 -0.35 11.46
CA TYR A 552 1.63 -1.72 11.22
C TYR A 552 2.44 -2.68 12.09
N THR A 553 1.79 -3.73 12.57
CA THR A 553 2.40 -4.84 13.30
C THR A 553 1.79 -6.16 12.87
N ILE A 554 2.60 -7.22 12.93
CA ILE A 554 2.12 -8.59 12.67
C ILE A 554 1.21 -9.07 13.81
N LEU A 555 0.23 -9.89 13.48
CA LEU A 555 -0.65 -10.58 14.43
C LEU A 555 -0.40 -12.10 14.38
N PRO A 556 -0.73 -12.86 15.41
CA PRO A 556 -0.49 -14.31 15.45
C PRO A 556 -1.03 -15.08 14.24
N ALA A 557 -2.19 -14.67 13.68
CA ALA A 557 -2.73 -15.29 12.48
C ALA A 557 -1.88 -14.98 11.23
N GLY A 558 -1.22 -13.82 11.18
CA GLY A 558 -0.29 -13.45 10.12
C GLY A 558 1.04 -14.20 10.25
N GLU A 559 1.57 -14.37 11.46
CA GLU A 559 2.72 -15.23 11.72
C GLU A 559 2.44 -16.66 11.27
N PHE A 560 1.29 -17.22 11.68
CA PHE A 560 0.86 -18.54 11.28
C PHE A 560 0.71 -18.71 9.75
N LEU A 561 0.18 -17.68 9.05
CA LEU A 561 0.11 -17.69 7.59
C LEU A 561 1.50 -17.84 6.99
N ILE A 562 2.44 -16.98 7.37
CA ILE A 562 3.79 -16.95 6.78
C ILE A 562 4.58 -18.23 7.09
N GLU A 563 4.53 -18.68 8.34
CA GLU A 563 5.24 -19.90 8.79
C GLU A 563 4.64 -21.16 8.14
N SER A 564 3.30 -21.25 8.00
CA SER A 564 2.65 -22.35 7.31
C SER A 564 3.01 -22.41 5.82
N LEU A 565 3.04 -21.25 5.13
CA LEU A 565 3.45 -21.22 3.72
C LEU A 565 4.91 -21.61 3.53
N ALA A 566 5.79 -21.17 4.45
CA ALA A 566 7.20 -21.56 4.43
C ALA A 566 7.36 -23.09 4.64
N ASN A 567 6.67 -23.68 5.60
CA ASN A 567 6.68 -25.13 5.85
C ASN A 567 6.13 -25.95 4.66
N MET A 568 5.15 -25.41 3.95
CA MET A 568 4.61 -26.01 2.72
C MET A 568 5.46 -25.70 1.47
N GLN A 569 6.60 -25.01 1.61
CA GLN A 569 7.47 -24.56 0.52
C GLN A 569 6.75 -23.71 -0.53
N ILE A 570 5.67 -23.02 -0.15
CA ILE A 570 4.94 -22.09 -1.00
C ILE A 570 5.64 -20.73 -0.94
N SER A 571 6.47 -20.46 -1.93
CA SER A 571 7.10 -19.15 -2.07
C SER A 571 6.14 -18.16 -2.74
N MET A 572 5.65 -17.20 -1.96
CA MET A 572 4.88 -16.04 -2.42
C MET A 572 5.64 -14.77 -2.01
N ASP A 573 6.88 -14.69 -2.46
CA ASP A 573 7.77 -13.58 -2.13
C ASP A 573 7.61 -12.38 -3.12
N LYS A 574 8.38 -11.33 -2.87
CA LYS A 574 8.39 -10.14 -3.71
C LYS A 574 8.84 -10.42 -5.16
N TYR A 575 9.70 -11.42 -5.39
CA TYR A 575 10.22 -11.74 -6.72
C TYR A 575 9.15 -12.37 -7.61
N LYS A 576 8.44 -13.40 -7.12
CA LYS A 576 7.33 -14.03 -7.88
C LYS A 576 6.17 -13.08 -8.12
N THR A 577 5.86 -12.22 -7.13
CA THR A 577 4.83 -11.20 -7.30
C THR A 577 5.21 -10.18 -8.36
N SER A 578 6.48 -9.81 -8.41
CA SER A 578 7.00 -8.86 -9.39
C SER A 578 7.03 -9.46 -10.80
N GLU A 579 7.39 -10.73 -10.95
CA GLU A 579 7.31 -11.44 -12.22
C GLU A 579 5.89 -11.39 -12.83
N MET A 580 4.88 -11.66 -12.01
CA MET A 580 3.48 -11.53 -12.44
C MET A 580 3.10 -10.07 -12.74
N GLY A 581 3.62 -9.12 -11.98
CA GLY A 581 3.43 -7.68 -12.24
C GLY A 581 4.01 -7.26 -13.59
N GLN A 582 5.20 -7.77 -13.95
CA GLN A 582 5.80 -7.57 -15.28
C GLN A 582 4.97 -8.19 -16.39
N ALA A 583 4.48 -9.42 -16.20
CA ALA A 583 3.61 -10.08 -17.18
C ALA A 583 2.37 -9.22 -17.47
N LEU A 584 1.71 -8.70 -16.43
CA LEU A 584 0.54 -7.82 -16.61
C LEU A 584 0.90 -6.51 -17.35
N LYS A 585 2.05 -5.90 -17.07
CA LYS A 585 2.52 -4.73 -17.82
C LYS A 585 2.80 -5.07 -19.29
N LYS A 586 3.38 -6.22 -19.57
CA LYS A 586 3.60 -6.71 -20.94
C LYS A 586 2.28 -6.95 -21.69
N VAL A 587 1.23 -7.44 -21.01
CA VAL A 587 -0.12 -7.54 -21.58
C VAL A 587 -0.66 -6.15 -21.91
N PHE A 588 -0.55 -5.18 -20.99
CA PHE A 588 -0.97 -3.80 -21.23
C PHE A 588 -0.27 -3.15 -22.43
N HIS A 589 1.02 -3.43 -22.64
CA HIS A 589 1.77 -2.94 -23.79
C HIS A 589 1.60 -3.82 -25.07
N GLY A 590 0.78 -4.87 -25.01
CA GLY A 590 0.57 -5.78 -26.14
C GLY A 590 1.79 -6.62 -26.50
N SER A 591 2.79 -6.74 -25.62
CA SER A 591 4.02 -7.50 -25.83
C SER A 591 3.85 -9.01 -25.61
N ILE A 592 2.85 -9.42 -24.81
CA ILE A 592 2.40 -10.78 -24.62
C ILE A 592 0.88 -10.82 -24.57
N THR A 593 0.30 -11.99 -24.82
CA THR A 593 -1.16 -12.18 -24.75
C THR A 593 -1.64 -12.40 -23.31
N VAL A 594 -2.97 -12.34 -23.12
CA VAL A 594 -3.61 -12.75 -21.86
C VAL A 594 -3.28 -14.20 -21.55
N ASP A 595 -3.36 -15.09 -22.54
CA ASP A 595 -3.10 -16.53 -22.38
C ASP A 595 -1.65 -16.82 -21.99
N ASP A 596 -0.66 -16.10 -22.53
CA ASP A 596 0.74 -16.21 -22.10
C ASP A 596 0.90 -15.90 -20.61
N SER A 597 0.20 -14.89 -20.12
CA SER A 597 0.23 -14.49 -18.71
C SER A 597 -0.45 -15.51 -17.79
N ILE A 598 -1.52 -16.14 -18.27
CA ILE A 598 -2.21 -17.24 -17.59
C ILE A 598 -1.31 -18.47 -17.52
N ALA A 599 -0.69 -18.88 -18.63
CA ALA A 599 0.22 -20.04 -18.69
C ALA A 599 1.40 -19.90 -17.71
N LEU A 600 1.94 -18.69 -17.55
CA LEU A 600 2.98 -18.40 -16.55
C LEU A 600 2.47 -18.61 -15.13
N ALA A 601 1.25 -18.15 -14.81
CA ALA A 601 0.64 -18.33 -13.50
C ALA A 601 0.34 -19.81 -13.20
N GLU A 602 -0.19 -20.54 -14.18
CA GLU A 602 -0.47 -21.97 -14.08
C GLU A 602 0.79 -22.79 -13.82
N LYS A 603 1.87 -22.49 -14.56
CA LYS A 603 3.19 -23.12 -14.34
C LYS A 603 3.67 -22.89 -12.90
N ASN A 604 3.63 -21.65 -12.42
CA ASN A 604 4.06 -21.32 -11.06
C ASN A 604 3.22 -22.02 -9.98
N ILE A 605 1.93 -22.21 -10.21
CA ILE A 605 1.04 -22.93 -9.30
C ILE A 605 1.29 -24.44 -9.40
N ALA A 606 1.40 -25.01 -10.59
CA ALA A 606 1.70 -26.42 -10.81
C ALA A 606 3.00 -26.85 -10.11
N ASP A 607 4.03 -26.00 -10.16
CA ASP A 607 5.30 -26.23 -9.43
C ASP A 607 5.11 -26.41 -7.92
N VAL A 608 4.13 -25.75 -7.31
CA VAL A 608 3.81 -25.94 -5.88
C VAL A 608 3.21 -27.31 -5.62
N PHE A 609 2.39 -27.81 -6.56
CA PHE A 609 1.71 -29.10 -6.41
C PHE A 609 2.61 -30.29 -6.78
N THR A 610 3.57 -30.13 -7.70
CA THR A 610 4.54 -31.18 -8.07
C THR A 610 5.61 -31.42 -7.01
N ARG A 611 6.09 -30.40 -6.34
CA ARG A 611 7.04 -30.52 -5.21
C ARG A 611 6.45 -31.27 -4.01
N ARG A 612 5.16 -31.54 -4.03
CA ARG A 612 4.44 -32.26 -2.99
C ARG A 612 4.85 -33.71 -2.83
N ASP A 613 5.25 -34.37 -3.93
CA ASP A 613 5.54 -35.80 -3.92
C ASP A 613 6.96 -36.13 -3.43
N ASP A 614 7.86 -35.11 -3.45
CA ASP A 614 9.24 -35.22 -2.97
C ASP A 614 9.43 -34.64 -1.54
N ALA A 615 8.45 -33.93 -1.01
CA ALA A 615 8.54 -33.40 0.35
C ALA A 615 8.30 -34.53 1.36
N PRO A 616 9.21 -34.74 2.35
CA PRO A 616 8.89 -35.63 3.46
C PRO A 616 7.55 -35.18 4.04
N GLU A 617 6.70 -36.15 4.43
CA GLU A 617 5.53 -35.84 5.24
C GLU A 617 6.03 -35.03 6.43
N VAL A 618 5.88 -33.74 6.37
CA VAL A 618 6.13 -32.88 7.50
C VAL A 618 5.08 -33.33 8.50
N GLU A 619 5.48 -34.06 9.52
CA GLU A 619 4.72 -34.13 10.74
C GLU A 619 4.39 -32.69 11.07
N THR A 620 3.16 -32.29 10.80
CA THR A 620 2.68 -30.97 11.07
C THR A 620 2.66 -30.86 12.59
N ASP A 621 3.81 -30.44 13.14
CA ASP A 621 3.83 -29.86 14.46
C ASP A 621 3.06 -28.53 14.33
N THR A 622 1.73 -28.72 14.21
CA THR A 622 0.74 -27.65 14.12
C THR A 622 0.60 -27.05 15.51
N GLY A 623 1.67 -26.43 16.00
CA GLY A 623 1.74 -25.78 17.30
C GLY A 623 0.69 -24.72 17.53
N PHE A 624 -0.34 -24.63 16.67
CA PHE A 624 -1.43 -23.65 16.75
C PHE A 624 -2.83 -24.23 16.81
N TYR A 625 -3.13 -25.32 16.11
CA TYR A 625 -4.46 -25.96 16.15
C TYR A 625 -4.30 -27.46 16.25
N GLY A 626 -4.81 -28.04 17.33
CA GLY A 626 -4.71 -29.45 17.63
C GLY A 626 -3.70 -29.82 18.70
N ASP A 627 -2.80 -28.93 19.12
CA ASP A 627 -1.88 -29.18 20.23
C ASP A 627 -2.65 -29.48 21.48
N GLU A 628 -2.35 -30.60 22.09
CA GLU A 628 -2.79 -30.91 23.44
C GLU A 628 -2.10 -29.94 24.41
N ILE A 629 -2.91 -29.22 25.18
CA ILE A 629 -2.43 -28.28 26.21
C ILE A 629 -2.63 -28.81 27.64
N GLY A 630 -3.34 -29.92 27.77
CA GLY A 630 -3.63 -30.56 29.05
C GLY A 630 -4.88 -31.41 28.98
N LYS A 631 -5.29 -31.97 30.10
CA LYS A 631 -6.47 -32.83 30.22
C LYS A 631 -7.70 -32.03 30.64
N CYS A 632 -8.84 -32.42 30.08
CA CYS A 632 -10.12 -31.83 30.42
C CYS A 632 -10.53 -32.15 31.87
N PRO A 633 -10.85 -31.14 32.69
CA PRO A 633 -11.22 -31.38 34.08
C PRO A 633 -12.60 -32.13 34.21
N LEU A 634 -13.43 -32.09 33.17
CA LEU A 634 -14.77 -32.72 33.21
C LEU A 634 -14.77 -34.17 32.71
N CYS A 635 -13.94 -34.55 31.73
CA CYS A 635 -13.99 -35.88 31.13
C CYS A 635 -12.63 -36.55 30.89
N GLY A 636 -11.54 -35.92 31.30
CA GLY A 636 -10.16 -36.46 31.19
C GLY A 636 -9.57 -36.53 29.78
N LYS A 637 -10.36 -36.23 28.72
CA LYS A 637 -9.86 -36.23 27.35
C LYS A 637 -8.96 -35.03 27.08
N PRO A 638 -8.11 -35.09 26.04
CA PRO A 638 -7.22 -33.97 25.68
C PRO A 638 -8.00 -32.69 25.46
N VAL A 639 -7.46 -31.55 25.93
CA VAL A 639 -7.86 -30.21 25.57
C VAL A 639 -6.88 -29.70 24.53
N ILE A 640 -7.41 -29.30 23.39
CA ILE A 640 -6.62 -28.83 22.25
C ILE A 640 -6.93 -27.37 21.93
N ARG A 641 -6.02 -26.68 21.29
CA ARG A 641 -6.25 -25.33 20.78
C ARG A 641 -7.16 -25.38 19.56
N GLY A 642 -8.27 -24.65 19.60
CA GLY A 642 -9.22 -24.47 18.51
C GLY A 642 -9.32 -23.01 18.04
N ARG A 643 -10.15 -22.76 17.05
CA ARG A 643 -10.33 -21.44 16.41
C ARG A 643 -10.67 -20.28 17.38
N TYR A 644 -11.42 -20.55 18.41
CA TYR A 644 -11.94 -19.53 19.34
C TYR A 644 -11.39 -19.65 20.77
N GLY A 645 -10.39 -20.51 20.96
CA GLY A 645 -9.81 -20.80 22.27
C GLY A 645 -9.38 -22.25 22.38
N TYR A 646 -9.54 -22.80 23.57
CA TYR A 646 -9.11 -24.16 23.88
C TYR A 646 -10.34 -25.01 24.20
N GLY A 647 -10.48 -26.16 23.57
CA GLY A 647 -11.66 -27.01 23.68
C GLY A 647 -11.29 -28.46 23.92
N CYS A 648 -12.19 -29.18 24.63
CA CYS A 648 -12.03 -30.61 24.87
C CYS A 648 -12.33 -31.42 23.59
N THR A 649 -11.48 -32.40 23.27
CA THR A 649 -11.69 -33.33 22.14
C THR A 649 -12.92 -34.18 22.31
N GLY A 650 -13.41 -34.33 23.55
CA GLY A 650 -14.65 -35.05 23.90
C GLY A 650 -15.96 -34.31 23.56
N TYR A 651 -15.88 -33.17 22.83
CA TYR A 651 -17.09 -32.40 22.46
C TYR A 651 -18.11 -33.21 21.64
N LYS A 652 -17.62 -34.14 20.83
CA LYS A 652 -18.49 -35.06 20.05
C LYS A 652 -19.27 -36.04 20.94
N ASP A 653 -18.74 -36.34 22.13
CA ASP A 653 -19.33 -37.20 23.12
C ASP A 653 -20.07 -36.40 24.19
N GLY A 654 -20.40 -35.14 23.93
CA GLY A 654 -21.20 -34.27 24.77
C GLY A 654 -20.44 -33.44 25.81
N CYS A 655 -19.08 -33.50 25.87
CA CYS A 655 -18.32 -32.65 26.78
C CYS A 655 -18.36 -31.18 26.34
N LYS A 656 -18.78 -30.29 27.25
CA LYS A 656 -18.95 -28.85 26.95
C LYS A 656 -17.76 -27.98 27.41
N PHE A 657 -16.68 -28.59 27.90
CA PHE A 657 -15.54 -27.86 28.42
C PHE A 657 -14.84 -27.03 27.33
N LYS A 658 -14.63 -25.76 27.62
CA LYS A 658 -13.85 -24.84 26.79
C LYS A 658 -13.26 -23.69 27.61
N ILE A 659 -12.06 -23.23 27.23
CA ILE A 659 -11.48 -21.98 27.67
C ILE A 659 -11.56 -21.01 26.51
N SER A 660 -12.22 -19.87 26.69
CA SER A 660 -12.28 -18.83 25.63
C SER A 660 -10.87 -18.30 25.35
N GLY A 661 -10.47 -18.27 24.09
CA GLY A 661 -9.19 -17.68 23.67
C GLY A 661 -9.17 -16.16 23.80
N PHE A 662 -10.32 -15.53 24.09
CA PHE A 662 -10.44 -14.08 24.20
C PHE A 662 -11.40 -13.72 25.35
N ILE A 663 -10.88 -13.13 26.39
CA ILE A 663 -11.63 -12.73 27.59
C ILE A 663 -11.39 -11.23 27.83
N CYS A 664 -12.44 -10.45 28.00
CA CYS A 664 -12.37 -9.00 28.27
C CYS A 664 -11.38 -8.27 27.35
N LYS A 665 -11.51 -8.49 26.04
CA LYS A 665 -10.65 -7.93 24.98
C LYS A 665 -9.15 -8.31 25.10
N ARG A 666 -8.82 -9.35 25.84
CA ARG A 666 -7.45 -9.88 25.98
C ARG A 666 -7.35 -11.31 25.46
N VAL A 667 -6.34 -11.60 24.66
CA VAL A 667 -6.00 -12.97 24.21
C VAL A 667 -5.45 -13.77 25.39
N ILE A 668 -5.96 -14.98 25.61
CA ILE A 668 -5.47 -15.92 26.60
C ILE A 668 -4.40 -16.78 25.93
N SER A 669 -3.16 -16.68 26.41
CA SER A 669 -2.02 -17.41 25.86
C SER A 669 -2.11 -18.92 26.16
N LYS A 670 -1.44 -19.75 25.33
CA LYS A 670 -1.29 -21.21 25.55
C LYS A 670 -0.77 -21.49 26.97
N THR A 671 0.22 -20.72 27.44
CA THR A 671 0.79 -20.86 28.79
C THR A 671 -0.26 -20.63 29.88
N ASN A 672 -1.07 -19.57 29.78
CA ASN A 672 -2.11 -19.31 30.76
C ASN A 672 -3.26 -20.34 30.69
N ALA A 673 -3.60 -20.82 29.52
CA ALA A 673 -4.59 -21.90 29.36
C ALA A 673 -4.07 -23.21 29.94
N LYS A 674 -2.80 -23.54 29.75
CA LYS A 674 -2.15 -24.71 30.35
C LYS A 674 -2.11 -24.60 31.86
N MET A 675 -1.72 -23.47 32.44
CA MET A 675 -1.75 -23.23 33.88
C MET A 675 -3.14 -23.38 34.47
N LEU A 676 -4.20 -22.91 33.79
CA LEU A 676 -5.58 -23.12 34.22
C LEU A 676 -5.94 -24.60 34.29
N LEU A 677 -5.49 -25.43 33.35
CA LEU A 677 -5.73 -26.86 33.35
C LEU A 677 -4.94 -27.63 34.41
N GLU A 678 -3.69 -27.21 34.67
CA GLU A 678 -2.76 -27.89 35.56
C GLU A 678 -2.93 -27.48 37.04
N SER A 679 -3.14 -26.18 37.28
CA SER A 679 -3.15 -25.59 38.64
C SER A 679 -4.48 -24.87 38.99
N GLY A 680 -5.42 -24.80 38.07
CA GLY A 680 -6.67 -24.08 38.27
C GLY A 680 -6.54 -22.56 38.27
N LYS A 681 -5.32 -22.00 38.13
CA LYS A 681 -5.06 -20.54 38.17
C LYS A 681 -4.02 -20.13 37.13
N SER A 682 -4.29 -19.02 36.43
CA SER A 682 -3.36 -18.44 35.45
C SER A 682 -2.26 -17.60 36.14
N SER A 683 -1.25 -17.16 35.37
CA SER A 683 -0.43 -16.03 35.80
C SER A 683 -1.25 -14.74 35.84
N LYS A 684 -0.73 -13.68 36.48
CA LYS A 684 -1.38 -12.36 36.48
C LYS A 684 -1.35 -11.78 35.07
N ILE A 685 -2.53 -11.59 34.47
CA ILE A 685 -2.68 -11.11 33.10
C ILE A 685 -3.02 -9.61 33.14
N LYS A 686 -2.22 -8.82 32.44
CA LYS A 686 -2.42 -7.37 32.30
C LYS A 686 -3.16 -7.03 31.00
N GLY A 687 -3.91 -5.93 31.01
CA GLY A 687 -4.51 -5.37 29.81
C GLY A 687 -5.86 -5.98 29.45
N PHE A 688 -6.62 -6.51 30.39
CA PHE A 688 -8.05 -6.72 30.26
C PHE A 688 -8.78 -5.37 30.15
N ILE A 689 -9.88 -5.34 29.42
CA ILE A 689 -10.72 -4.14 29.29
C ILE A 689 -12.11 -4.47 29.85
N SER A 690 -12.54 -3.74 30.85
CA SER A 690 -13.86 -3.89 31.44
C SER A 690 -14.99 -3.47 30.48
N LYS A 691 -16.24 -3.80 30.82
CA LYS A 691 -17.43 -3.34 30.04
C LYS A 691 -17.53 -1.81 29.98
N ALA A 692 -17.00 -1.10 30.97
CA ALA A 692 -16.93 0.37 31.02
C ALA A 692 -15.71 0.93 30.26
N GLY A 693 -14.94 0.12 29.52
CA GLY A 693 -13.77 0.56 28.75
C GLY A 693 -12.51 0.81 29.56
N LYS A 694 -12.51 0.54 30.87
CA LYS A 694 -11.33 0.79 31.73
C LYS A 694 -10.41 -0.44 31.72
N PRO A 695 -9.07 -0.24 31.58
CA PRO A 695 -8.11 -1.32 31.68
C PRO A 695 -8.01 -1.84 33.14
N PHE A 696 -7.82 -3.16 33.28
CA PHE A 696 -7.55 -3.81 34.56
C PHE A 696 -6.63 -5.01 34.38
N GLU A 697 -6.13 -5.55 35.48
CA GLU A 697 -5.33 -6.76 35.52
C GLU A 697 -5.85 -7.71 36.61
N GLY A 698 -5.61 -9.01 36.44
CA GLY A 698 -6.05 -10.01 37.38
C GLY A 698 -5.61 -11.42 36.98
N TYR A 699 -5.92 -12.38 37.84
CA TYR A 699 -5.76 -13.79 37.53
C TYR A 699 -7.07 -14.34 36.98
N LEU A 700 -6.98 -15.38 36.17
CA LEU A 700 -8.10 -16.24 35.84
C LEU A 700 -8.01 -17.48 36.73
N VAL A 701 -9.15 -17.90 37.30
CA VAL A 701 -9.25 -19.12 38.07
C VAL A 701 -10.37 -20.00 37.53
N MET A 702 -10.17 -21.30 37.58
CA MET A 702 -11.12 -22.30 37.10
C MET A 702 -11.76 -23.01 38.31
N ASP A 703 -13.10 -23.06 38.32
CA ASP A 703 -13.83 -23.79 39.33
C ASP A 703 -13.93 -25.29 39.00
N ALA A 704 -14.50 -26.08 39.93
CA ALA A 704 -14.65 -27.53 39.77
C ALA A 704 -15.54 -27.93 38.58
N GLU A 705 -16.45 -27.05 38.17
CA GLU A 705 -17.30 -27.21 36.99
C GLU A 705 -16.66 -26.77 35.69
N GLY A 706 -15.36 -26.32 35.72
CA GLY A 706 -14.62 -25.87 34.56
C GLY A 706 -14.94 -24.45 34.08
N ASN A 707 -15.69 -23.66 34.88
CA ASN A 707 -15.95 -22.26 34.52
C ASN A 707 -14.79 -21.36 34.91
N ILE A 708 -14.54 -20.38 34.07
CA ILE A 708 -13.43 -19.40 34.25
C ILE A 708 -13.96 -18.12 34.88
N LYS A 709 -13.37 -17.69 35.98
CA LYS A 709 -13.70 -16.50 36.76
C LYS A 709 -12.45 -15.62 36.94
N PHE A 710 -12.65 -14.33 37.25
CA PHE A 710 -11.55 -13.45 37.65
C PHE A 710 -11.27 -13.59 39.15
N ASP A 711 -9.99 -13.62 39.47
CA ASP A 711 -9.46 -13.46 40.80
C ASP A 711 -8.57 -12.23 40.88
N PHE A 712 -8.87 -11.34 41.82
CA PHE A 712 -8.16 -10.09 42.06
C PHE A 712 -7.34 -10.13 43.37
N SER A 713 -7.29 -11.28 44.05
CA SER A 713 -6.44 -11.44 45.23
C SER A 713 -4.97 -11.42 44.84
N ASN A 714 -4.17 -10.68 45.61
CA ASN A 714 -2.73 -10.55 45.38
C ASN A 714 -1.97 -11.86 45.70
#